data_64f77dcb0d126997110e626873a11425
#
_entry.id   64f77dcb0d126997110e626873a11425
#
_cell.length_a   1.000
_cell.length_b   1.000
_cell.length_c   1.000
_cell.angle_alpha   90.00
_cell.angle_beta   90.00
_cell.angle_gamma   90.00
#
_symmetry.space_group_name_H-M   'P 1'
#
loop_
_entity.id
_entity.type
_entity.pdbx_description
1 polymer ?
#
loop_
_entity_poly.entity_id
_entity_poly.type
_entity_poly.pdbx_seq_one_letter_code
_entity_poly.pdbx_strand_id
1 'polypeptide(L)'
;GLHLLVGAQFTVTGEMPFTLIVLACNRNGYGNLCAFISRLRRSSEKGCYAVTAQEIDPDSLIDCVVLLAPPKTATPTELVVAGEWLRSGFAGRSWLAVHLARELGDELWLHRMRELSALSGIPLVAAGDVHMHVRSRKPLQDALTATRIGKPLTECGYALQPNAERHLRTRLRLAALYPAEMLRETLEVARRCTFTLDELRYQYPDEVVPNSHTPTTWLRQLTYEGAGQRWPAGMTASVQQQIEHELELIADLGYEHYFLTVHDIVRFARSRHILCQGRGSAANSVVCYCLGVTEVDPARMSVLFERFISKERNEPPDIDIDFEHERREEVIQYLYERYGRDRAALTATCISYRPRSAIRDMGKALGFEEASLDRLASSQQWWDGSKIADERLIEAGLNPNDLAVRQLMHLTSQVLGFPRHLSQHTGGFVLTRDLLCRMVPIENASMPDRTVIQWDKDDLDDMGLLKVDCLALGMLTAIRKALDLIGDAKGHVFTMQDIPAEDPDTYDMIGRADTVGVFQIESRAQMSMLPRMKPRCFYDLVIEVAIVRPGPIQGGMVHPYLRRRQGLEPVVYPSEVLKEALGRTLGVPIFQEQVMQIAMLAAGFTAGQADGLRRAMAAWKRKGGLHKYEDLLVNGMRERGYDSAFIESICQQIKGF
;
A
#
# COMPACT_ATOMS: atom_id res chain seq x y z
N GLY A 1 -21.59 7.90 15.75
CA GLY A 1 -21.27 7.05 14.65
C GLY A 1 -22.08 5.75 14.65
N LEU A 2 -21.91 4.92 13.64
CA LEU A 2 -22.45 3.56 13.62
C LEU A 2 -21.52 2.63 14.39
N HIS A 3 -22.09 1.71 15.18
CA HIS A 3 -21.34 0.65 15.84
C HIS A 3 -21.02 -0.44 14.81
N LEU A 4 -19.75 -0.64 14.49
CA LEU A 4 -19.25 -1.67 13.58
C LEU A 4 -18.91 -2.93 14.37
N LEU A 5 -19.49 -4.07 13.99
CA LEU A 5 -19.12 -5.38 14.52
C LEU A 5 -18.06 -5.99 13.59
N VAL A 6 -16.92 -6.35 14.14
CA VAL A 6 -15.83 -6.97 13.38
C VAL A 6 -15.97 -8.48 13.44
N GLY A 7 -15.96 -9.13 12.28
CA GLY A 7 -16.13 -10.58 12.20
C GLY A 7 -15.75 -11.18 10.86
N ALA A 8 -15.93 -12.48 10.74
CA ALA A 8 -15.72 -13.24 9.51
C ALA A 8 -16.78 -14.31 9.32
N GLN A 9 -17.00 -14.67 8.05
CA GLN A 9 -17.90 -15.75 7.65
C GLN A 9 -17.11 -16.91 7.07
N PHE A 10 -17.47 -18.13 7.45
CA PHE A 10 -16.86 -19.37 6.98
C PHE A 10 -17.93 -20.28 6.37
N THR A 11 -17.62 -20.89 5.23
CA THR A 11 -18.41 -21.98 4.66
C THR A 11 -17.86 -23.29 5.20
N VAL A 12 -18.64 -23.92 6.08
CA VAL A 12 -18.33 -25.24 6.64
C VAL A 12 -18.89 -26.30 5.69
N THR A 13 -18.04 -27.25 5.33
CA THR A 13 -18.35 -28.34 4.38
C THR A 13 -18.33 -29.69 5.07
N GLY A 14 -18.68 -30.77 4.36
CA GLY A 14 -18.72 -32.13 4.90
C GLY A 14 -20.13 -32.65 5.10
N GLU A 15 -20.32 -33.56 6.07
CA GLU A 15 -21.61 -34.23 6.33
C GLU A 15 -22.69 -33.26 6.79
N MET A 16 -22.31 -32.10 7.33
CA MET A 16 -23.20 -31.10 7.90
C MET A 16 -22.78 -29.70 7.38
N PRO A 17 -23.19 -29.32 6.16
CA PRO A 17 -22.83 -28.05 5.61
C PRO A 17 -23.63 -26.89 6.23
N PHE A 18 -22.94 -25.81 6.63
CA PHE A 18 -23.56 -24.57 7.14
C PHE A 18 -22.63 -23.36 6.95
N THR A 19 -23.18 -22.19 7.12
CA THR A 19 -22.40 -20.96 7.23
C THR A 19 -22.17 -20.62 8.69
N LEU A 20 -20.91 -20.46 9.09
CA LEU A 20 -20.51 -20.01 10.41
C LEU A 20 -20.11 -18.54 10.36
N ILE A 21 -20.72 -17.70 11.17
CA ILE A 21 -20.40 -16.29 11.32
C ILE A 21 -19.81 -16.10 12.72
N VAL A 22 -18.59 -15.57 12.79
CA VAL A 22 -17.86 -15.35 14.04
C VAL A 22 -17.62 -13.86 14.20
N LEU A 23 -18.05 -13.30 15.33
CA LEU A 23 -17.93 -11.88 15.64
C LEU A 23 -17.04 -11.71 16.88
N ALA A 24 -16.07 -10.82 16.83
CA ALA A 24 -15.16 -10.52 17.93
C ALA A 24 -15.87 -9.70 19.02
N CYS A 25 -15.84 -10.17 20.28
CA CYS A 25 -16.40 -9.44 21.41
C CYS A 25 -15.47 -8.33 21.91
N ASN A 26 -14.18 -8.61 21.96
CA ASN A 26 -13.15 -7.73 22.50
C ASN A 26 -11.82 -7.94 21.74
N ARG A 27 -10.76 -7.26 22.18
CA ARG A 27 -9.43 -7.37 21.57
C ARG A 27 -8.88 -8.80 21.52
N ASN A 28 -9.15 -9.61 22.57
CA ASN A 28 -8.70 -11.01 22.62
C ASN A 28 -9.47 -11.86 21.60
N GLY A 29 -10.81 -11.70 21.53
CA GLY A 29 -11.66 -12.37 20.54
C GLY A 29 -11.26 -12.04 19.11
N TYR A 30 -10.92 -10.78 18.82
CA TYR A 30 -10.39 -10.38 17.53
C TYR A 30 -9.07 -11.10 17.19
N GLY A 31 -8.13 -11.14 18.16
CA GLY A 31 -6.88 -11.87 17.99
C GLY A 31 -7.07 -13.36 17.75
N ASN A 32 -8.02 -13.99 18.46
CA ASN A 32 -8.39 -15.38 18.28
C ASN A 32 -8.99 -15.62 16.88
N LEU A 33 -9.87 -14.75 16.43
CA LEU A 33 -10.45 -14.80 15.09
C LEU A 33 -9.38 -14.67 13.99
N CYS A 34 -8.46 -13.72 14.10
CA CYS A 34 -7.36 -13.54 13.15
C CYS A 34 -6.44 -14.77 13.11
N ALA A 35 -6.10 -15.33 14.27
CA ALA A 35 -5.29 -16.55 14.37
C ALA A 35 -6.01 -17.77 13.76
N PHE A 36 -7.32 -17.88 13.99
CA PHE A 36 -8.16 -18.93 13.39
C PHE A 36 -8.18 -18.83 11.86
N ILE A 37 -8.42 -17.63 11.31
CA ILE A 37 -8.37 -17.38 9.86
C ILE A 37 -6.98 -17.73 9.31
N SER A 38 -5.91 -17.29 9.98
CA SER A 38 -4.53 -17.56 9.57
C SER A 38 -4.23 -19.05 9.51
N ARG A 39 -4.66 -19.83 10.51
CA ARG A 39 -4.51 -21.27 10.53
C ARG A 39 -5.18 -21.93 9.32
N LEU A 40 -6.46 -21.59 9.06
CA LEU A 40 -7.20 -22.16 7.93
C LEU A 40 -6.62 -21.76 6.57
N ARG A 41 -6.19 -20.51 6.44
CA ARG A 41 -5.60 -20.00 5.19
C ARG A 41 -4.22 -20.60 4.90
N ARG A 42 -3.42 -20.86 5.93
CA ARG A 42 -2.07 -21.40 5.79
C ARG A 42 -2.02 -22.92 5.63
N SER A 43 -3.05 -23.63 6.11
CA SER A 43 -3.16 -25.09 5.92
C SER A 43 -3.66 -25.51 4.54
N SER A 44 -4.08 -24.54 3.69
CA SER A 44 -4.63 -24.81 2.36
C SER A 44 -3.83 -24.08 1.28
N GLU A 45 -3.88 -24.58 0.06
CA GLU A 45 -3.40 -23.83 -1.11
C GLU A 45 -4.21 -22.55 -1.29
N LYS A 46 -3.55 -21.51 -1.81
CA LYS A 46 -4.21 -20.22 -2.03
C LYS A 46 -5.41 -20.35 -2.97
N GLY A 47 -6.58 -19.94 -2.50
CA GLY A 47 -7.83 -19.99 -3.24
C GLY A 47 -8.64 -21.29 -3.03
N CYS A 48 -8.09 -22.31 -2.38
CA CYS A 48 -8.73 -23.61 -2.13
C CYS A 48 -9.07 -23.78 -0.64
N TYR A 49 -9.93 -22.88 -0.11
CA TYR A 49 -10.24 -22.85 1.32
C TYR A 49 -11.50 -23.65 1.60
N ALA A 50 -11.38 -24.66 2.44
CA ALA A 50 -12.49 -25.42 3.00
C ALA A 50 -12.22 -25.71 4.47
N VAL A 51 -13.27 -25.84 5.27
CA VAL A 51 -13.20 -26.26 6.67
C VAL A 51 -14.38 -27.17 6.97
N THR A 52 -14.14 -28.20 7.78
CA THR A 52 -15.19 -29.08 8.31
C THR A 52 -15.50 -28.72 9.76
N ALA A 53 -16.66 -29.17 10.26
CA ALA A 53 -17.05 -28.91 11.65
C ALA A 53 -16.06 -29.51 12.67
N GLN A 54 -15.42 -30.65 12.34
CA GLN A 54 -14.43 -31.31 13.20
C GLN A 54 -13.11 -30.53 13.31
N GLU A 55 -12.75 -29.75 12.30
CA GLU A 55 -11.52 -28.92 12.28
C GLU A 55 -11.66 -27.62 13.07
N ILE A 56 -12.89 -27.29 13.49
CA ILE A 56 -13.17 -26.09 14.27
C ILE A 56 -13.05 -26.42 15.75
N ASP A 57 -11.96 -25.99 16.36
CA ASP A 57 -11.78 -26.03 17.81
C ASP A 57 -12.50 -24.84 18.47
N PRO A 58 -13.56 -25.07 19.28
CA PRO A 58 -14.30 -23.99 19.93
C PRO A 58 -13.46 -23.14 20.88
N ASP A 59 -12.41 -23.70 21.47
CA ASP A 59 -11.52 -22.99 22.40
C ASP A 59 -10.63 -21.99 21.68
N SER A 60 -10.35 -22.22 20.40
CA SER A 60 -9.63 -21.26 19.55
C SER A 60 -10.43 -19.98 19.26
N LEU A 61 -11.74 -19.96 19.54
CA LEU A 61 -12.65 -18.82 19.32
C LEU A 61 -13.24 -18.26 20.63
N ILE A 62 -12.53 -18.40 21.74
CA ILE A 62 -12.90 -17.75 23.01
C ILE A 62 -13.01 -16.23 22.80
N ASP A 63 -13.93 -15.57 23.51
CA ASP A 63 -14.27 -14.15 23.36
C ASP A 63 -14.83 -13.77 21.98
N CYS A 64 -15.42 -14.75 21.28
CA CYS A 64 -16.19 -14.51 20.07
C CYS A 64 -17.64 -14.94 20.26
N VAL A 65 -18.57 -14.23 19.65
CA VAL A 65 -19.94 -14.65 19.39
C VAL A 65 -19.98 -15.46 18.11
N VAL A 66 -20.72 -16.54 18.10
CA VAL A 66 -20.84 -17.46 16.97
C VAL A 66 -22.29 -17.58 16.50
N LEU A 67 -22.54 -17.30 15.22
CA LEU A 67 -23.84 -17.44 14.60
C LEU A 67 -23.77 -18.57 13.57
N LEU A 68 -24.68 -19.54 13.65
CA LEU A 68 -24.79 -20.63 12.69
C LEU A 68 -25.97 -20.39 11.76
N ALA A 69 -25.76 -20.35 10.48
CA ALA A 69 -26.78 -20.21 9.44
C ALA A 69 -26.83 -21.49 8.59
N PRO A 70 -27.76 -22.41 8.83
CA PRO A 70 -27.92 -23.60 8.01
C PRO A 70 -28.49 -23.24 6.63
N PRO A 71 -28.19 -24.00 5.57
CA PRO A 71 -28.85 -23.83 4.29
C PRO A 71 -30.35 -24.21 4.37
N LYS A 72 -31.21 -23.53 3.64
CA LYS A 72 -32.65 -23.82 3.60
C LYS A 72 -32.98 -25.23 3.09
N THR A 73 -32.02 -25.87 2.42
CA THR A 73 -32.11 -27.25 1.94
C THR A 73 -31.79 -28.31 3.00
N ALA A 74 -31.32 -27.88 4.19
CA ALA A 74 -30.95 -28.81 5.24
C ALA A 74 -32.14 -29.65 5.69
N THR A 75 -31.91 -30.94 5.91
CA THR A 75 -32.86 -31.90 6.43
C THR A 75 -33.08 -31.66 7.93
N PRO A 76 -34.21 -32.12 8.53
CA PRO A 76 -34.40 -32.01 9.98
C PRO A 76 -33.27 -32.66 10.80
N THR A 77 -32.72 -33.78 10.34
CA THR A 77 -31.62 -34.47 11.02
C THR A 77 -30.36 -33.63 11.02
N GLU A 78 -29.96 -33.06 9.86
CA GLU A 78 -28.79 -32.14 9.75
C GLU A 78 -28.95 -30.92 10.63
N LEU A 79 -30.16 -30.36 10.73
CA LEU A 79 -30.43 -29.21 11.61
C LEU A 79 -30.21 -29.57 13.09
N VAL A 80 -30.70 -30.74 13.54
CA VAL A 80 -30.53 -31.19 14.94
C VAL A 80 -29.04 -31.40 15.25
N VAL A 81 -28.29 -32.08 14.38
CA VAL A 81 -26.85 -32.33 14.56
C VAL A 81 -26.09 -31.02 14.60
N ALA A 82 -26.40 -30.04 13.71
CA ALA A 82 -25.79 -28.73 13.71
C ALA A 82 -26.10 -27.94 15.01
N GLY A 83 -27.32 -28.01 15.51
CA GLY A 83 -27.72 -27.40 16.78
C GLY A 83 -26.98 -27.99 17.98
N GLU A 84 -26.83 -29.32 18.04
CA GLU A 84 -26.07 -30.02 19.09
C GLU A 84 -24.60 -29.66 19.08
N TRP A 85 -23.98 -29.63 17.88
CA TRP A 85 -22.59 -29.19 17.70
C TRP A 85 -22.41 -27.75 18.22
N LEU A 86 -23.31 -26.85 17.83
CA LEU A 86 -23.23 -25.45 18.25
C LEU A 86 -23.39 -25.29 19.75
N ARG A 87 -24.36 -26.03 20.35
CA ARG A 87 -24.62 -26.00 21.78
C ARG A 87 -23.46 -26.54 22.60
N SER A 88 -22.85 -27.65 22.16
CA SER A 88 -21.75 -28.30 22.89
C SER A 88 -20.46 -27.48 22.82
N GLY A 89 -20.13 -26.89 21.66
CA GLY A 89 -18.89 -26.14 21.47
C GLY A 89 -18.97 -24.68 21.90
N PHE A 90 -20.16 -24.05 21.83
CA PHE A 90 -20.28 -22.58 21.98
C PHE A 90 -21.41 -22.18 22.96
N ALA A 91 -21.56 -22.94 24.03
CA ALA A 91 -22.59 -22.68 25.04
C ALA A 91 -22.54 -21.24 25.56
N GLY A 92 -23.70 -20.56 25.61
CA GLY A 92 -23.85 -19.21 26.14
C GLY A 92 -23.32 -18.08 25.24
N ARG A 93 -22.71 -18.40 24.09
CA ARG A 93 -22.15 -17.41 23.14
C ARG A 93 -22.51 -17.70 21.68
N SER A 94 -23.61 -18.42 21.45
CA SER A 94 -24.06 -18.86 20.13
C SER A 94 -25.50 -18.51 19.84
N TRP A 95 -25.83 -18.30 18.58
CA TRP A 95 -27.13 -18.02 18.00
C TRP A 95 -27.35 -18.80 16.72
N LEU A 96 -28.62 -19.09 16.43
CA LEU A 96 -29.03 -19.57 15.11
C LEU A 96 -29.44 -18.36 14.25
N ALA A 97 -28.70 -18.11 13.18
CA ALA A 97 -28.94 -17.00 12.26
C ALA A 97 -30.05 -17.36 11.26
N VAL A 98 -31.07 -16.53 11.17
CA VAL A 98 -32.19 -16.69 10.24
C VAL A 98 -32.15 -15.64 9.14
N HIS A 99 -32.03 -16.10 7.89
CA HIS A 99 -32.05 -15.26 6.69
C HIS A 99 -33.42 -15.35 6.01
N LEU A 100 -34.16 -14.24 5.97
CA LEU A 100 -35.43 -14.11 5.24
C LEU A 100 -35.24 -13.13 4.07
N ALA A 101 -35.42 -13.62 2.83
CA ALA A 101 -35.21 -12.87 1.60
C ALA A 101 -36.49 -12.79 0.74
N ARG A 102 -37.68 -12.93 1.35
CA ARG A 102 -38.99 -12.99 0.66
C ARG A 102 -39.02 -14.03 -0.45
N GLU A 103 -38.45 -15.19 -0.15
CA GLU A 103 -38.44 -16.35 -1.02
C GLU A 103 -39.63 -17.26 -0.70
N LEU A 104 -40.00 -18.06 -1.67
CA LEU A 104 -41.01 -19.12 -1.44
C LEU A 104 -40.47 -20.09 -0.37
N GLY A 105 -41.28 -20.33 0.68
CA GLY A 105 -40.86 -21.19 1.78
C GLY A 105 -40.21 -20.50 2.98
N ASP A 106 -40.06 -19.17 2.99
CA ASP A 106 -39.52 -18.42 4.14
C ASP A 106 -40.31 -18.70 5.46
N GLU A 107 -41.66 -18.85 5.38
CA GLU A 107 -42.47 -19.15 6.54
C GLU A 107 -42.20 -20.57 7.10
N LEU A 108 -42.12 -21.57 6.21
CA LEU A 108 -41.74 -22.92 6.59
C LEU A 108 -40.33 -22.97 7.16
N TRP A 109 -39.42 -22.22 6.56
CA TRP A 109 -38.05 -22.12 7.08
C TRP A 109 -38.00 -21.51 8.47
N LEU A 110 -38.72 -20.44 8.70
CA LEU A 110 -38.84 -19.81 10.02
C LEU A 110 -39.43 -20.77 11.05
N HIS A 111 -40.42 -21.56 10.67
CA HIS A 111 -41.01 -22.57 11.53
C HIS A 111 -39.97 -23.63 11.93
N ARG A 112 -39.25 -24.21 10.99
CA ARG A 112 -38.15 -25.18 11.25
C ARG A 112 -37.06 -24.63 12.16
N MET A 113 -36.67 -23.37 11.97
CA MET A 113 -35.68 -22.73 12.82
C MET A 113 -36.20 -22.51 14.25
N ARG A 114 -37.50 -22.24 14.44
CA ARG A 114 -38.10 -22.16 15.76
C ARG A 114 -38.14 -23.52 16.45
N GLU A 115 -38.45 -24.58 15.75
CA GLU A 115 -38.36 -25.95 16.26
C GLU A 115 -36.93 -26.29 16.69
N LEU A 116 -35.94 -26.00 15.86
CA LEU A 116 -34.52 -26.20 16.19
C LEU A 116 -34.11 -25.39 17.43
N SER A 117 -34.54 -24.14 17.54
CA SER A 117 -34.26 -23.28 18.69
C SER A 117 -34.89 -23.85 19.98
N ALA A 118 -36.14 -24.36 19.91
CA ALA A 118 -36.81 -25.00 21.05
C ALA A 118 -36.10 -26.28 21.49
N LEU A 119 -35.63 -27.10 20.57
CA LEU A 119 -34.91 -28.34 20.83
C LEU A 119 -33.51 -28.12 21.40
N SER A 120 -32.76 -27.19 20.82
CA SER A 120 -31.38 -26.92 21.19
C SER A 120 -31.21 -25.94 22.36
N GLY A 121 -32.22 -25.14 22.66
CA GLY A 121 -32.16 -24.05 23.63
C GLY A 121 -31.33 -22.82 23.14
N ILE A 122 -30.97 -22.77 21.85
CA ILE A 122 -30.17 -21.69 21.26
C ILE A 122 -31.11 -20.62 20.71
N PRO A 123 -30.92 -19.32 21.04
CA PRO A 123 -31.78 -18.25 20.55
C PRO A 123 -31.62 -18.01 19.05
N LEU A 124 -32.72 -17.57 18.41
CA LEU A 124 -32.70 -17.14 17.00
C LEU A 124 -32.31 -15.68 16.89
N VAL A 125 -31.51 -15.34 15.90
CA VAL A 125 -31.14 -13.96 15.58
C VAL A 125 -31.44 -13.62 14.11
N ALA A 126 -31.99 -12.43 13.86
CA ALA A 126 -32.22 -11.95 12.51
C ALA A 126 -30.88 -11.61 11.83
N ALA A 127 -30.65 -12.16 10.63
CA ALA A 127 -29.47 -11.89 9.83
C ALA A 127 -29.86 -11.56 8.38
N GLY A 128 -29.22 -10.58 7.79
CA GLY A 128 -29.61 -10.06 6.48
C GLY A 128 -28.91 -10.70 5.31
N ASP A 129 -27.71 -11.26 5.52
CA ASP A 129 -26.82 -11.73 4.46
C ASP A 129 -26.75 -10.75 3.28
N VAL A 130 -26.38 -9.50 3.60
CA VAL A 130 -26.48 -8.36 2.68
C VAL A 130 -25.35 -8.41 1.67
N HIS A 131 -25.70 -8.40 0.37
CA HIS A 131 -24.78 -8.42 -0.75
C HIS A 131 -24.74 -7.09 -1.52
N MET A 132 -25.71 -6.20 -1.29
CA MET A 132 -25.80 -4.91 -1.96
C MET A 132 -26.48 -3.86 -1.07
N HIS A 133 -26.18 -2.58 -1.29
CA HIS A 133 -26.78 -1.52 -0.48
C HIS A 133 -28.21 -1.14 -0.92
N VAL A 134 -28.53 -1.31 -2.21
CA VAL A 134 -29.88 -1.07 -2.78
C VAL A 134 -30.22 -2.13 -3.82
N ARG A 135 -31.51 -2.36 -4.04
CA ARG A 135 -32.04 -3.38 -4.98
C ARG A 135 -31.53 -3.20 -6.43
N SER A 136 -31.36 -1.96 -6.89
CA SER A 136 -30.89 -1.66 -8.24
C SER A 136 -29.48 -2.15 -8.56
N ARG A 137 -28.73 -2.59 -7.53
CA ARG A 137 -27.39 -3.18 -7.71
C ARG A 137 -27.40 -4.69 -7.99
N LYS A 138 -28.59 -5.31 -8.06
CA LYS A 138 -28.72 -6.74 -8.37
C LYS A 138 -28.00 -7.16 -9.67
N PRO A 139 -28.11 -6.43 -10.80
CA PRO A 139 -27.37 -6.78 -12.01
C PRO A 139 -25.85 -6.81 -11.82
N LEU A 140 -25.31 -5.88 -11.06
CA LEU A 140 -23.87 -5.86 -10.74
C LEU A 140 -23.48 -7.05 -9.84
N GLN A 141 -24.29 -7.36 -8.82
CA GLN A 141 -24.06 -8.51 -7.95
C GLN A 141 -24.07 -9.83 -8.73
N ASP A 142 -24.98 -9.97 -9.71
CA ASP A 142 -25.04 -11.14 -10.59
C ASP A 142 -23.80 -11.23 -11.50
N ALA A 143 -23.39 -10.12 -12.11
CA ALA A 143 -22.20 -10.06 -12.94
C ALA A 143 -20.92 -10.40 -12.15
N LEU A 144 -20.79 -9.92 -10.90
CA LEU A 144 -19.69 -10.28 -10.01
C LEU A 144 -19.73 -11.76 -9.60
N THR A 145 -20.93 -12.34 -9.40
CA THR A 145 -21.11 -13.76 -9.15
C THR A 145 -20.68 -14.59 -10.36
N ALA A 146 -21.10 -14.21 -11.57
CA ALA A 146 -20.69 -14.84 -12.82
C ALA A 146 -19.17 -14.78 -13.03
N THR A 147 -18.57 -13.63 -12.75
CA THR A 147 -17.10 -13.44 -12.78
C THR A 147 -16.38 -14.39 -11.80
N ARG A 148 -16.88 -14.53 -10.57
CA ARG A 148 -16.33 -15.43 -9.56
C ARG A 148 -16.41 -16.90 -9.96
N ILE A 149 -17.52 -17.30 -10.61
CA ILE A 149 -17.76 -18.66 -11.09
C ILE A 149 -16.98 -18.93 -12.39
N GLY A 150 -16.60 -17.90 -13.13
CA GLY A 150 -15.92 -18.00 -14.42
C GLY A 150 -16.86 -18.41 -15.56
N LYS A 151 -18.17 -18.11 -15.47
CA LYS A 151 -19.19 -18.46 -16.47
C LYS A 151 -20.02 -17.25 -16.85
N PRO A 152 -20.58 -17.20 -18.08
CA PRO A 152 -21.58 -16.21 -18.44
C PRO A 152 -22.83 -16.31 -17.54
N LEU A 153 -23.55 -15.20 -17.37
CA LEU A 153 -24.78 -15.14 -16.57
C LEU A 153 -25.82 -16.19 -16.98
N THR A 154 -25.94 -16.46 -18.27
CA THR A 154 -26.87 -17.48 -18.83
C THR A 154 -26.58 -18.91 -18.36
N GLU A 155 -25.37 -19.18 -17.88
CA GLU A 155 -24.94 -20.50 -17.42
C GLU A 155 -24.82 -20.61 -15.90
N CYS A 156 -25.04 -19.50 -15.16
CA CYS A 156 -24.88 -19.49 -13.69
C CYS A 156 -26.03 -20.15 -12.94
N GLY A 157 -27.22 -20.23 -13.53
CA GLY A 157 -28.39 -20.92 -12.96
C GLY A 157 -28.68 -20.52 -11.52
N TYR A 158 -28.84 -21.51 -10.64
CA TYR A 158 -29.14 -21.33 -9.20
C TYR A 158 -28.00 -20.73 -8.37
N ALA A 159 -26.84 -20.52 -8.94
CA ALA A 159 -25.76 -19.77 -8.25
C ALA A 159 -26.08 -18.28 -8.14
N LEU A 160 -27.00 -17.77 -8.96
CA LEU A 160 -27.53 -16.42 -8.86
C LEU A 160 -28.61 -16.33 -7.77
N GLN A 161 -28.65 -15.21 -7.07
CA GLN A 161 -29.71 -14.95 -6.11
C GLN A 161 -31.08 -14.80 -6.82
N PRO A 162 -32.17 -15.42 -6.33
CA PRO A 162 -33.45 -15.43 -7.03
C PRO A 162 -34.12 -14.05 -7.10
N ASN A 163 -33.77 -13.14 -6.21
CA ASN A 163 -34.32 -11.79 -6.14
C ASN A 163 -33.30 -10.76 -5.64
N ALA A 164 -33.72 -9.49 -5.50
CA ALA A 164 -32.90 -8.38 -5.02
C ALA A 164 -33.05 -8.11 -3.52
N GLU A 165 -33.50 -9.07 -2.72
CA GLU A 165 -33.84 -8.83 -1.31
C GLU A 165 -32.62 -8.84 -0.37
N ARG A 166 -31.46 -9.31 -0.80
CA ARG A 166 -30.21 -9.26 -0.01
C ARG A 166 -29.55 -7.86 -0.08
N HIS A 167 -30.36 -6.84 0.26
CA HIS A 167 -29.93 -5.45 0.32
C HIS A 167 -30.10 -4.85 1.73
N LEU A 168 -29.47 -3.72 2.00
CA LEU A 168 -29.67 -2.99 3.25
C LEU A 168 -31.12 -2.54 3.37
N ARG A 169 -31.77 -2.90 4.49
CA ARG A 169 -33.17 -2.59 4.76
C ARG A 169 -33.31 -1.56 5.88
N THR A 170 -34.33 -0.73 5.77
CA THR A 170 -34.70 0.17 6.86
C THR A 170 -35.25 -0.63 8.06
N ARG A 171 -35.18 -0.05 9.27
CA ARG A 171 -35.70 -0.66 10.50
C ARG A 171 -37.18 -1.06 10.37
N LEU A 172 -38.00 -0.23 9.72
CA LEU A 172 -39.43 -0.55 9.48
C LEU A 172 -39.61 -1.80 8.61
N ARG A 173 -38.81 -1.95 7.57
CA ARG A 173 -38.84 -3.15 6.71
C ARG A 173 -38.34 -4.39 7.45
N LEU A 174 -37.35 -4.25 8.32
CA LEU A 174 -36.88 -5.36 9.16
C LEU A 174 -37.94 -5.78 10.15
N ALA A 175 -38.63 -4.82 10.82
CA ALA A 175 -39.72 -5.10 11.76
C ALA A 175 -40.94 -5.76 11.09
N ALA A 176 -41.17 -5.51 9.81
CA ALA A 176 -42.22 -6.17 9.03
C ALA A 176 -41.84 -7.57 8.52
N LEU A 177 -40.54 -7.93 8.55
CA LEU A 177 -40.04 -9.20 8.03
C LEU A 177 -39.69 -10.20 9.11
N TYR A 178 -39.12 -9.74 10.22
CA TYR A 178 -38.63 -10.59 11.31
C TYR A 178 -39.50 -10.43 12.57
N PRO A 179 -39.72 -11.52 13.31
CA PRO A 179 -40.30 -11.46 14.66
C PRO A 179 -39.49 -10.56 15.60
N ALA A 180 -40.18 -9.86 16.50
CA ALA A 180 -39.57 -8.88 17.40
C ALA A 180 -38.50 -9.50 18.33
N GLU A 181 -38.68 -10.76 18.74
CA GLU A 181 -37.70 -11.49 19.54
C GLU A 181 -36.36 -11.65 18.82
N MET A 182 -36.36 -11.98 17.54
CA MET A 182 -35.13 -12.13 16.76
C MET A 182 -34.40 -10.80 16.54
N LEU A 183 -35.15 -9.70 16.43
CA LEU A 183 -34.56 -8.35 16.32
C LEU A 183 -33.97 -7.89 17.67
N ARG A 184 -34.55 -8.29 18.80
CA ARG A 184 -33.97 -8.04 20.13
C ARG A 184 -32.65 -8.76 20.30
N GLU A 185 -32.52 -9.99 19.82
CA GLU A 185 -31.25 -10.73 19.85
C GLU A 185 -30.13 -10.06 19.03
N THR A 186 -30.46 -9.32 17.98
CA THR A 186 -29.42 -8.51 17.26
C THR A 186 -28.79 -7.46 18.17
N LEU A 187 -29.58 -6.87 19.08
CA LEU A 187 -29.08 -5.89 20.05
C LEU A 187 -28.23 -6.55 21.13
N GLU A 188 -28.60 -7.77 21.57
CA GLU A 188 -27.79 -8.53 22.52
C GLU A 188 -26.45 -8.93 21.95
N VAL A 189 -26.40 -9.40 20.69
CA VAL A 189 -25.17 -9.69 19.97
C VAL A 189 -24.32 -8.41 19.84
N ALA A 190 -24.92 -7.30 19.42
CA ALA A 190 -24.21 -6.02 19.27
C ALA A 190 -23.64 -5.52 20.61
N ARG A 191 -24.37 -5.68 21.71
CA ARG A 191 -23.90 -5.27 23.04
C ARG A 191 -22.71 -6.08 23.53
N ARG A 192 -22.55 -7.34 23.12
CA ARG A 192 -21.41 -8.20 23.46
C ARG A 192 -20.17 -7.88 22.64
N CYS A 193 -20.33 -7.35 21.44
CA CYS A 193 -19.23 -7.06 20.53
C CYS A 193 -18.82 -5.59 20.65
N THR A 194 -17.87 -5.31 21.54
CA THR A 194 -17.42 -3.94 21.85
C THR A 194 -16.06 -3.59 21.22
N PHE A 195 -15.42 -4.56 20.57
CA PHE A 195 -14.11 -4.37 19.96
C PHE A 195 -14.11 -3.28 18.89
N THR A 196 -13.09 -2.45 18.92
CA THR A 196 -12.79 -1.47 17.87
C THR A 196 -11.34 -1.63 17.37
N LEU A 197 -11.07 -1.29 16.10
CA LEU A 197 -9.73 -1.35 15.55
C LEU A 197 -8.76 -0.38 16.27
N ASP A 198 -9.29 0.66 16.90
CA ASP A 198 -8.48 1.61 17.70
C ASP A 198 -7.84 0.97 18.95
N GLU A 199 -8.26 -0.24 19.35
CA GLU A 199 -7.64 -1.00 20.43
C GLU A 199 -6.36 -1.72 20.01
N LEU A 200 -6.08 -1.83 18.73
CA LEU A 200 -4.86 -2.44 18.22
C LEU A 200 -3.64 -1.57 18.56
N ARG A 201 -2.60 -2.20 19.08
CA ARG A 201 -1.34 -1.55 19.39
C ARG A 201 -0.22 -2.32 18.72
N TYR A 202 0.49 -1.63 17.86
CA TYR A 202 1.65 -2.16 17.18
C TYR A 202 2.88 -2.04 18.07
N GLN A 203 3.70 -3.09 18.10
CA GLN A 203 4.99 -3.09 18.76
C GLN A 203 6.03 -3.65 17.79
N TYR A 204 7.08 -2.88 17.58
CA TYR A 204 8.17 -3.26 16.70
C TYR A 204 9.10 -4.29 17.39
N PRO A 205 9.76 -5.20 16.64
CA PRO A 205 10.71 -6.15 17.21
C PRO A 205 11.88 -5.47 17.90
N ASP A 206 12.37 -6.06 18.98
CA ASP A 206 13.46 -5.56 19.82
C ASP A 206 14.73 -6.44 19.81
N GLU A 207 14.71 -7.57 19.12
CA GLU A 207 15.79 -8.57 19.08
C GLU A 207 17.11 -8.10 18.47
N VAL A 208 17.13 -6.94 17.82
CA VAL A 208 18.33 -6.36 17.22
C VAL A 208 19.15 -5.54 18.20
N VAL A 209 18.64 -5.33 19.42
CA VAL A 209 19.34 -4.57 20.48
C VAL A 209 20.01 -5.55 21.45
N PRO A 210 21.34 -5.48 21.66
CA PRO A 210 22.02 -6.29 22.67
C PRO A 210 21.55 -5.95 24.08
N ASN A 211 21.52 -6.95 24.97
CA ASN A 211 21.07 -6.80 26.36
C ASN A 211 21.84 -5.73 27.18
N SER A 212 23.04 -5.36 26.75
CA SER A 212 23.88 -4.34 27.42
C SER A 212 23.57 -2.90 26.98
N HIS A 213 22.67 -2.72 26.03
CA HIS A 213 22.34 -1.42 25.44
C HIS A 213 20.85 -1.12 25.51
N THR A 214 20.51 0.17 25.50
CA THR A 214 19.17 0.64 25.11
C THR A 214 19.13 0.82 23.59
N PRO A 215 17.94 0.84 22.95
CA PRO A 215 17.84 1.12 21.54
C PRO A 215 18.57 2.40 21.10
N THR A 216 18.39 3.46 21.87
CA THR A 216 19.03 4.77 21.64
C THR A 216 20.55 4.69 21.71
N THR A 217 21.10 4.06 22.75
CA THR A 217 22.57 3.93 22.90
C THR A 217 23.18 3.03 21.85
N TRP A 218 22.46 1.98 21.44
CA TRP A 218 22.92 1.07 20.39
C TRP A 218 22.90 1.72 19.01
N LEU A 219 21.81 2.40 18.64
CA LEU A 219 21.73 3.15 17.40
C LEU A 219 22.83 4.21 17.30
N ARG A 220 23.04 4.96 18.39
CA ARG A 220 24.10 5.97 18.49
C ARG A 220 25.47 5.36 18.24
N GLN A 221 25.80 4.26 18.92
CA GLN A 221 27.07 3.57 18.75
C GLN A 221 27.30 3.15 17.31
N LEU A 222 26.36 2.43 16.70
CA LEU A 222 26.45 1.99 15.30
C LEU A 222 26.58 3.16 14.31
N THR A 223 25.88 4.26 14.59
CA THR A 223 25.98 5.48 13.76
C THR A 223 27.38 6.06 13.80
N TYR A 224 28.00 6.18 14.98
CA TYR A 224 29.36 6.72 15.09
C TYR A 224 30.44 5.75 14.60
N GLU A 225 30.25 4.43 14.77
CA GLU A 225 31.13 3.43 14.15
C GLU A 225 31.10 3.55 12.62
N GLY A 226 29.90 3.68 12.04
CA GLY A 226 29.73 3.90 10.61
C GLY A 226 30.28 5.25 10.14
N ALA A 227 30.10 6.31 10.91
CA ALA A 227 30.67 7.62 10.63
C ALA A 227 32.21 7.58 10.52
N GLY A 228 32.87 6.84 11.43
CA GLY A 228 34.32 6.61 11.36
C GLY A 228 34.76 5.90 10.09
N GLN A 229 33.95 4.99 9.57
CA GLN A 229 34.21 4.31 8.28
C GLN A 229 33.98 5.24 7.06
N ARG A 230 32.92 6.08 7.11
CA ARG A 230 32.56 7.00 6.02
C ARG A 230 33.51 8.20 5.91
N TRP A 231 34.03 8.69 7.03
CA TRP A 231 34.96 9.82 7.10
C TRP A 231 36.23 9.45 7.87
N PRO A 232 37.14 8.64 7.29
CA PRO A 232 38.37 8.20 8.01
C PRO A 232 39.29 9.35 8.41
N ALA A 233 39.24 10.47 7.69
CA ALA A 233 39.99 11.69 7.99
C ALA A 233 39.31 12.59 9.05
N GLY A 234 38.16 12.16 9.59
CA GLY A 234 37.34 12.93 10.50
C GLY A 234 36.15 13.61 9.82
N MET A 235 35.06 13.77 10.55
CA MET A 235 33.85 14.45 10.11
C MET A 235 33.90 15.94 10.45
N THR A 236 33.17 16.76 9.68
CA THR A 236 33.02 18.19 9.97
C THR A 236 32.08 18.42 11.17
N ALA A 237 32.20 19.58 11.84
CA ALA A 237 31.30 19.97 12.92
C ALA A 237 29.82 20.01 12.46
N SER A 238 29.55 20.43 11.21
CA SER A 238 28.22 20.45 10.63
C SER A 238 27.63 19.04 10.50
N VAL A 239 28.40 18.07 10.02
CA VAL A 239 27.95 16.66 9.93
C VAL A 239 27.68 16.09 11.31
N GLN A 240 28.54 16.37 12.29
CA GLN A 240 28.33 15.92 13.67
C GLN A 240 27.05 16.50 14.27
N GLN A 241 26.80 17.79 14.07
CA GLN A 241 25.57 18.44 14.53
C GLN A 241 24.32 17.83 13.88
N GLN A 242 24.40 17.48 12.60
CA GLN A 242 23.29 16.84 11.91
C GLN A 242 23.04 15.42 12.42
N ILE A 243 24.08 14.62 12.69
CA ILE A 243 23.94 13.29 13.33
C ILE A 243 23.20 13.41 14.66
N GLU A 244 23.61 14.35 15.52
CA GLU A 244 22.96 14.54 16.83
C GLU A 244 21.49 14.92 16.67
N HIS A 245 21.18 15.87 15.79
CA HIS A 245 19.82 16.30 15.51
C HIS A 245 18.94 15.13 15.03
N GLU A 246 19.44 14.32 14.09
CA GLU A 246 18.71 13.17 13.58
C GLU A 246 18.48 12.10 14.66
N LEU A 247 19.51 11.78 15.47
CA LEU A 247 19.40 10.80 16.56
C LEU A 247 18.41 11.26 17.66
N GLU A 248 18.41 12.56 18.01
CA GLU A 248 17.44 13.13 18.94
C GLU A 248 16.01 13.01 18.41
N LEU A 249 15.78 13.34 17.15
CA LEU A 249 14.46 13.26 16.55
C LEU A 249 13.97 11.81 16.41
N ILE A 250 14.85 10.87 16.05
CA ILE A 250 14.53 9.43 16.00
C ILE A 250 14.13 8.92 17.39
N ALA A 251 14.84 9.33 18.44
CA ALA A 251 14.55 8.95 19.82
C ALA A 251 13.24 9.56 20.34
N ASP A 252 12.99 10.84 20.07
CA ASP A 252 11.75 11.53 20.43
C ASP A 252 10.49 10.87 19.83
N LEU A 253 10.63 10.28 18.64
CA LEU A 253 9.54 9.61 17.92
C LEU A 253 9.51 8.09 18.16
N GLY A 254 10.50 7.51 18.83
CA GLY A 254 10.56 6.09 19.17
C GLY A 254 10.82 5.16 17.98
N TYR A 255 11.58 5.61 16.97
CA TYR A 255 11.84 4.82 15.75
C TYR A 255 13.19 4.09 15.76
N GLU A 256 13.92 4.05 16.88
CA GLU A 256 15.25 3.43 16.95
C GLU A 256 15.24 1.97 16.50
N HIS A 257 14.27 1.17 16.96
CA HIS A 257 14.14 -0.24 16.57
C HIS A 257 13.96 -0.41 15.05
N TYR A 258 13.25 0.51 14.40
CA TYR A 258 13.06 0.48 12.95
C TYR A 258 14.40 0.68 12.22
N PHE A 259 15.17 1.71 12.58
CA PHE A 259 16.48 1.96 11.99
C PHE A 259 17.47 0.81 12.25
N LEU A 260 17.44 0.23 13.43
CA LEU A 260 18.27 -0.92 13.80
C LEU A 260 17.92 -2.18 13.00
N THR A 261 16.62 -2.43 12.76
CA THR A 261 16.18 -3.55 11.93
C THR A 261 16.61 -3.36 10.47
N VAL A 262 16.45 -2.15 9.92
CA VAL A 262 16.91 -1.83 8.57
C VAL A 262 18.42 -2.02 8.45
N HIS A 263 19.19 -1.56 9.45
CA HIS A 263 20.63 -1.79 9.49
C HIS A 263 20.99 -3.29 9.54
N ASP A 264 20.27 -4.10 10.32
CA ASP A 264 20.50 -5.55 10.41
C ASP A 264 20.29 -6.25 9.07
N ILE A 265 19.22 -5.87 8.33
CA ILE A 265 18.93 -6.39 6.99
C ILE A 265 20.04 -6.01 6.00
N VAL A 266 20.48 -4.75 6.02
CA VAL A 266 21.58 -4.28 5.14
C VAL A 266 22.89 -4.98 5.48
N ARG A 267 23.19 -5.15 6.77
CA ARG A 267 24.38 -5.87 7.25
C ARG A 267 24.36 -7.33 6.79
N PHE A 268 23.20 -8.01 6.88
CA PHE A 268 23.04 -9.36 6.33
C PHE A 268 23.35 -9.40 4.84
N ALA A 269 22.71 -8.53 4.05
CA ALA A 269 22.92 -8.47 2.60
C ALA A 269 24.39 -8.27 2.24
N ARG A 270 25.06 -7.31 2.89
CA ARG A 270 26.49 -7.02 2.67
C ARG A 270 27.40 -8.16 3.08
N SER A 271 27.08 -8.88 4.18
CA SER A 271 27.84 -10.07 4.61
C SER A 271 27.77 -11.23 3.61
N ARG A 272 26.73 -11.23 2.77
CA ARG A 272 26.54 -12.17 1.69
C ARG A 272 26.97 -11.62 0.32
N HIS A 273 27.62 -10.45 0.27
CA HIS A 273 27.98 -9.76 -0.97
C HIS A 273 26.78 -9.49 -1.89
N ILE A 274 25.60 -9.22 -1.32
CA ILE A 274 24.42 -8.80 -2.06
C ILE A 274 24.43 -7.27 -2.12
N LEU A 275 24.46 -6.69 -3.33
CA LEU A 275 24.38 -5.25 -3.48
C LEU A 275 22.99 -4.76 -3.05
N CYS A 276 22.98 -3.70 -2.27
CA CYS A 276 21.76 -3.05 -1.82
C CYS A 276 21.95 -1.53 -1.73
N GLN A 277 20.85 -0.80 -1.92
CA GLN A 277 20.84 0.67 -1.91
C GLN A 277 19.53 1.18 -1.33
N GLY A 278 19.59 1.93 -0.26
CA GLY A 278 18.46 2.72 0.24
C GLY A 278 18.14 3.87 -0.71
N ARG A 279 16.85 4.13 -0.96
CA ARG A 279 16.39 5.17 -1.88
C ARG A 279 15.32 6.06 -1.27
N GLY A 280 14.86 7.04 -2.07
CA GLY A 280 13.78 7.93 -1.67
C GLY A 280 14.18 8.85 -0.51
N SER A 281 13.32 8.93 0.50
CA SER A 281 13.52 9.84 1.63
C SER A 281 14.69 9.45 2.53
N ALA A 282 15.06 8.18 2.61
CA ALA A 282 16.21 7.70 3.39
C ALA A 282 17.55 8.33 2.95
N ALA A 283 17.66 8.73 1.67
CA ALA A 283 18.84 9.43 1.15
C ALA A 283 19.05 10.83 1.77
N ASN A 284 18.06 11.36 2.49
CA ASN A 284 18.18 12.64 3.21
C ASN A 284 18.75 12.48 4.63
N SER A 285 19.03 11.25 5.08
CA SER A 285 19.48 10.97 6.46
C SER A 285 20.96 10.66 6.51
N VAL A 286 21.69 11.41 7.34
CA VAL A 286 23.10 11.12 7.67
C VAL A 286 23.19 9.85 8.50
N VAL A 287 22.24 9.57 9.38
CA VAL A 287 22.17 8.32 10.14
C VAL A 287 22.05 7.13 9.19
N CYS A 288 21.16 7.17 8.19
CA CYS A 288 21.05 6.11 7.17
C CYS A 288 22.36 5.92 6.38
N TYR A 289 23.08 7.01 6.08
CA TYR A 289 24.39 6.94 5.42
C TYR A 289 25.44 6.29 6.30
N CYS A 290 25.53 6.66 7.57
CA CYS A 290 26.43 6.05 8.54
C CYS A 290 26.12 4.56 8.75
N LEU A 291 24.86 4.18 8.85
CA LEU A 291 24.43 2.78 8.98
C LEU A 291 24.63 1.94 7.70
N GLY A 292 25.12 2.55 6.63
CA GLY A 292 25.32 1.86 5.35
C GLY A 292 24.04 1.56 4.59
N VAL A 293 22.91 2.14 4.97
CA VAL A 293 21.62 1.99 4.27
C VAL A 293 21.66 2.69 2.91
N THR A 294 22.31 3.84 2.83
CA THR A 294 22.50 4.59 1.58
C THR A 294 23.98 4.81 1.28
N GLU A 295 24.33 4.94 -0.03
CA GLU A 295 25.68 5.26 -0.47
C GLU A 295 25.83 6.75 -0.87
N VAL A 296 24.74 7.52 -0.85
CA VAL A 296 24.74 8.94 -1.16
C VAL A 296 25.12 9.73 0.09
N ASP A 297 26.23 10.47 0.04
CA ASP A 297 26.67 11.33 1.13
C ASP A 297 25.76 12.58 1.23
N PRO A 298 24.93 12.73 2.26
CA PRO A 298 24.04 13.87 2.41
C PRO A 298 24.79 15.21 2.56
N ALA A 299 26.04 15.19 3.03
CA ALA A 299 26.88 16.40 3.16
C ALA A 299 27.22 17.02 1.81
N ARG A 300 27.18 16.24 0.72
CA ARG A 300 27.40 16.73 -0.65
C ARG A 300 26.13 17.27 -1.31
N MET A 301 24.97 17.06 -0.68
CA MET A 301 23.66 17.48 -1.18
C MET A 301 22.96 18.36 -0.16
N SER A 302 22.26 19.40 -0.62
CA SER A 302 21.41 20.21 0.27
C SER A 302 20.12 19.45 0.53
N VAL A 303 20.13 18.59 1.56
CA VAL A 303 18.98 17.75 1.93
C VAL A 303 18.33 18.27 3.21
N LEU A 304 17.03 18.02 3.36
CA LEU A 304 16.25 18.31 4.57
C LEU A 304 15.81 16.99 5.19
N PHE A 305 16.27 16.71 6.40
CA PHE A 305 15.91 15.50 7.15
C PHE A 305 14.43 15.44 7.48
N GLU A 306 13.78 16.59 7.71
CA GLU A 306 12.36 16.72 7.98
C GLU A 306 11.48 16.20 6.81
N ARG A 307 12.02 16.08 5.61
CA ARG A 307 11.37 15.35 4.52
C ARG A 307 11.23 13.86 4.81
N PHE A 308 12.15 13.30 5.57
CA PHE A 308 12.15 11.88 5.92
C PHE A 308 11.33 11.64 7.18
N ILE A 309 11.61 12.37 8.27
CA ILE A 309 10.91 12.27 9.55
C ILE A 309 10.71 13.67 10.11
N SER A 310 9.50 13.97 10.62
CA SER A 310 9.22 15.19 11.38
C SER A 310 8.13 14.95 12.42
N LYS A 311 8.12 15.74 13.51
CA LYS A 311 7.11 15.66 14.58
C LYS A 311 5.70 15.98 14.07
N GLU A 312 5.60 16.91 13.11
CA GLU A 312 4.32 17.34 12.53
C GLU A 312 3.74 16.32 11.55
N ARG A 313 4.57 15.41 11.03
CA ARG A 313 4.16 14.43 10.04
C ARG A 313 3.25 13.35 10.63
N ASN A 314 3.50 12.95 11.87
CA ASN A 314 2.80 11.87 12.59
C ASN A 314 2.58 10.60 11.72
N GLU A 315 3.51 10.33 10.82
CA GLU A 315 3.57 9.16 9.95
C GLU A 315 4.88 8.43 10.20
N PRO A 316 4.90 7.09 10.17
CA PRO A 316 6.14 6.34 10.32
C PRO A 316 7.13 6.61 9.18
N PRO A 317 8.44 6.46 9.42
CA PRO A 317 9.43 6.53 8.36
C PRO A 317 9.23 5.40 7.35
N ASP A 318 9.52 5.69 6.07
CA ASP A 318 9.45 4.72 4.98
C ASP A 318 10.85 4.58 4.34
N ILE A 319 11.52 3.48 4.64
CA ILE A 319 12.84 3.17 4.10
C ILE A 319 12.69 2.09 3.03
N ASP A 320 12.80 2.50 1.79
CA ASP A 320 12.87 1.61 0.63
C ASP A 320 14.31 1.14 0.44
N ILE A 321 14.54 -0.17 0.35
CA ILE A 321 15.85 -0.74 0.03
C ILE A 321 15.73 -1.57 -1.24
N ASP A 322 16.46 -1.18 -2.27
CA ASP A 322 16.63 -1.99 -3.47
C ASP A 322 17.76 -3.00 -3.26
N PHE A 323 17.47 -4.28 -3.51
CA PHE A 323 18.44 -5.37 -3.52
C PHE A 323 18.65 -5.90 -4.94
N GLU A 324 19.73 -6.61 -5.16
CA GLU A 324 19.92 -7.36 -6.40
C GLU A 324 18.71 -8.25 -6.68
N HIS A 325 18.17 -8.16 -7.90
CA HIS A 325 16.97 -8.90 -8.28
C HIS A 325 17.12 -10.41 -8.09
N GLU A 326 18.24 -10.99 -8.52
CA GLU A 326 18.48 -12.44 -8.48
C GLU A 326 18.64 -12.99 -7.05
N ARG A 327 19.09 -12.17 -6.11
CA ARG A 327 19.43 -12.59 -4.75
C ARG A 327 18.54 -12.01 -3.66
N ARG A 328 17.55 -11.22 -4.03
CA ARG A 328 16.60 -10.62 -3.09
C ARG A 328 15.87 -11.68 -2.25
N GLU A 329 15.59 -12.86 -2.80
CA GLU A 329 14.90 -13.94 -2.08
C GLU A 329 15.68 -14.39 -0.84
N GLU A 330 17.02 -14.37 -0.87
CA GLU A 330 17.85 -14.68 0.28
C GLU A 330 17.56 -13.72 1.45
N VAL A 331 17.36 -12.44 1.15
CA VAL A 331 17.02 -11.42 2.15
C VAL A 331 15.61 -11.63 2.71
N ILE A 332 14.65 -11.98 1.86
CA ILE A 332 13.28 -12.31 2.28
C ILE A 332 13.28 -13.51 3.22
N GLN A 333 14.00 -14.59 2.87
CA GLN A 333 14.07 -15.77 3.72
C GLN A 333 14.83 -15.51 5.01
N TYR A 334 15.86 -14.66 5.02
CA TYR A 334 16.52 -14.21 6.24
C TYR A 334 15.53 -13.56 7.23
N LEU A 335 14.60 -12.72 6.75
CA LEU A 335 13.58 -12.12 7.60
C LEU A 335 12.68 -13.18 8.25
N TYR A 336 12.27 -14.19 7.49
CA TYR A 336 11.49 -15.31 8.03
C TYR A 336 12.27 -16.19 9.02
N GLU A 337 13.56 -16.42 8.77
CA GLU A 337 14.44 -17.15 9.69
C GLU A 337 14.66 -16.37 10.99
N ARG A 338 14.87 -15.06 10.87
CA ARG A 338 15.17 -14.19 12.00
C ARG A 338 13.97 -13.96 12.93
N TYR A 339 12.79 -13.67 12.35
CA TYR A 339 11.60 -13.25 13.09
C TYR A 339 10.52 -14.33 13.20
N GLY A 340 10.58 -15.36 12.37
CA GLY A 340 9.55 -16.40 12.29
C GLY A 340 8.34 -15.99 11.43
N ARG A 341 7.67 -16.98 10.83
CA ARG A 341 6.52 -16.78 9.92
C ARG A 341 5.22 -16.36 10.62
N ASP A 342 5.19 -16.38 11.93
CA ASP A 342 4.05 -15.92 12.74
C ASP A 342 4.19 -14.44 13.17
N ARG A 343 5.37 -13.85 12.94
CA ARG A 343 5.72 -12.47 13.31
C ARG A 343 6.18 -11.62 12.13
N ALA A 344 6.37 -12.25 10.97
CA ALA A 344 6.84 -11.60 9.75
C ALA A 344 5.99 -12.05 8.55
N ALA A 345 5.54 -11.09 7.74
CA ALA A 345 4.83 -11.37 6.50
C ALA A 345 4.89 -10.19 5.53
N LEU A 346 4.70 -10.47 4.25
CA LEU A 346 4.54 -9.43 3.22
C LEU A 346 3.21 -8.70 3.39
N THR A 347 3.19 -7.43 3.05
CA THR A 347 1.98 -6.62 2.96
C THR A 347 1.16 -7.01 1.72
N ALA A 348 -0.16 -6.92 1.81
CA ALA A 348 -1.03 -7.03 0.65
C ALA A 348 -1.09 -5.73 -0.17
N THR A 349 -1.63 -5.85 -1.36
CA THR A 349 -2.06 -4.73 -2.20
C THR A 349 -3.47 -5.01 -2.68
N CYS A 350 -4.41 -4.12 -2.39
CA CYS A 350 -5.76 -4.22 -2.89
C CYS A 350 -5.82 -3.76 -4.35
N ILE A 351 -5.94 -4.72 -5.26
CA ILE A 351 -6.11 -4.43 -6.69
C ILE A 351 -7.57 -4.07 -6.94
N SER A 352 -7.83 -2.85 -7.38
CA SER A 352 -9.16 -2.38 -7.76
C SER A 352 -9.41 -2.48 -9.26
N TYR A 353 -10.70 -2.56 -9.62
CA TYR A 353 -11.11 -2.55 -11.03
C TYR A 353 -10.69 -1.25 -11.71
N ARG A 354 -9.96 -1.41 -12.81
CA ARG A 354 -9.58 -0.37 -13.76
C ARG A 354 -10.34 -0.60 -15.08
N PRO A 355 -10.40 0.37 -16.01
CA PRO A 355 -11.19 0.23 -17.24
C PRO A 355 -10.96 -1.09 -17.97
N ARG A 356 -9.71 -1.49 -18.19
CA ARG A 356 -9.38 -2.73 -18.90
C ARG A 356 -9.91 -3.99 -18.22
N SER A 357 -9.72 -4.11 -16.89
CA SER A 357 -10.21 -5.27 -16.13
C SER A 357 -11.72 -5.27 -16.01
N ALA A 358 -12.35 -4.10 -15.84
CA ALA A 358 -13.79 -3.98 -15.76
C ALA A 358 -14.49 -4.40 -17.06
N ILE A 359 -13.97 -3.94 -18.23
CA ILE A 359 -14.48 -4.34 -19.54
C ILE A 359 -14.41 -5.85 -19.73
N ARG A 360 -13.25 -6.46 -19.43
CA ARG A 360 -13.06 -7.90 -19.61
C ARG A 360 -13.96 -8.72 -18.70
N ASP A 361 -13.98 -8.43 -17.40
CA ASP A 361 -14.72 -9.22 -16.43
C ASP A 361 -16.25 -9.07 -16.62
N MET A 362 -16.73 -7.83 -16.80
CA MET A 362 -18.16 -7.59 -17.05
C MET A 362 -18.61 -8.10 -18.44
N GLY A 363 -17.75 -7.99 -19.44
CA GLY A 363 -18.02 -8.51 -20.78
C GLY A 363 -18.09 -10.04 -20.82
N LYS A 364 -17.18 -10.73 -20.16
CA LYS A 364 -17.23 -12.19 -19.99
C LYS A 364 -18.49 -12.62 -19.24
N ALA A 365 -18.85 -11.91 -18.16
CA ALA A 365 -20.08 -12.18 -17.44
C ALA A 365 -21.35 -12.02 -18.30
N LEU A 366 -21.35 -11.07 -19.24
CA LEU A 366 -22.46 -10.88 -20.18
C LEU A 366 -22.39 -11.79 -21.42
N GLY A 367 -21.34 -12.59 -21.59
CA GLY A 367 -21.17 -13.53 -22.70
C GLY A 367 -20.66 -12.91 -24.01
N PHE A 368 -19.96 -11.77 -23.95
CA PHE A 368 -19.31 -11.18 -25.12
C PHE A 368 -18.08 -12.00 -25.55
N GLU A 369 -17.80 -11.94 -26.86
CA GLU A 369 -16.64 -12.57 -27.48
C GLU A 369 -15.32 -11.93 -26.95
N GLU A 370 -14.37 -12.76 -26.52
CA GLU A 370 -13.10 -12.30 -25.95
C GLU A 370 -12.30 -11.39 -26.88
N ALA A 371 -12.30 -11.68 -28.20
CA ALA A 371 -11.57 -10.88 -29.18
C ALA A 371 -12.08 -9.42 -29.25
N SER A 372 -13.37 -9.21 -29.14
CA SER A 372 -13.98 -7.86 -29.12
C SER A 372 -13.68 -7.13 -27.82
N LEU A 373 -13.74 -7.86 -26.69
CA LEU A 373 -13.38 -7.31 -25.37
C LEU A 373 -11.89 -6.93 -25.30
N ASP A 374 -11.00 -7.72 -25.89
CA ASP A 374 -9.57 -7.42 -25.91
C ASP A 374 -9.23 -6.21 -26.78
N ARG A 375 -9.88 -6.07 -27.94
CA ARG A 375 -9.75 -4.85 -28.77
C ARG A 375 -10.19 -3.61 -27.99
N LEU A 376 -11.38 -3.66 -27.37
CA LEU A 376 -11.91 -2.55 -26.58
C LEU A 376 -11.04 -2.24 -25.37
N ALA A 377 -10.61 -3.25 -24.63
CA ALA A 377 -9.74 -3.07 -23.45
C ALA A 377 -8.37 -2.50 -23.83
N SER A 378 -7.81 -2.91 -24.98
CA SER A 378 -6.51 -2.42 -25.46
C SER A 378 -6.54 -0.97 -25.90
N SER A 379 -7.69 -0.48 -26.42
CA SER A 379 -7.88 0.93 -26.79
C SER A 379 -7.94 1.88 -25.58
N GLN A 380 -8.17 1.35 -24.36
CA GLN A 380 -8.27 2.17 -23.14
C GLN A 380 -6.90 2.52 -22.58
N GLN A 381 -6.71 3.80 -22.25
CA GLN A 381 -5.53 4.29 -21.54
C GLN A 381 -5.84 4.39 -20.03
N TRP A 382 -4.80 4.39 -19.21
CA TRP A 382 -4.96 4.44 -17.74
C TRP A 382 -5.55 5.77 -17.22
N TRP A 383 -5.46 6.83 -18.04
CA TRP A 383 -6.03 8.16 -17.74
C TRP A 383 -7.42 8.39 -18.33
N ASP A 384 -7.93 7.46 -19.15
CA ASP A 384 -9.30 7.53 -19.66
C ASP A 384 -10.27 7.39 -18.47
N GLY A 385 -11.22 8.29 -18.37
CA GLY A 385 -12.22 8.28 -17.32
C GLY A 385 -13.17 7.09 -17.39
N SER A 386 -14.28 7.16 -16.68
CA SER A 386 -15.32 6.10 -16.65
C SER A 386 -16.15 5.99 -17.92
N LYS A 387 -16.07 6.98 -18.83
CA LYS A 387 -16.84 7.00 -20.10
C LYS A 387 -15.95 6.53 -21.25
N ILE A 388 -16.43 5.55 -21.98
CA ILE A 388 -15.83 5.06 -23.21
C ILE A 388 -16.57 5.72 -24.36
N ALA A 389 -15.83 6.33 -25.29
CA ALA A 389 -16.40 7.00 -26.46
C ALA A 389 -17.00 5.98 -27.44
N ASP A 390 -18.12 6.34 -28.11
CA ASP A 390 -18.84 5.46 -29.02
C ASP A 390 -17.97 5.02 -30.21
N GLU A 391 -17.03 5.88 -30.65
CA GLU A 391 -16.08 5.58 -31.73
C GLU A 391 -15.21 4.36 -31.37
N ARG A 392 -14.75 4.26 -30.11
CA ARG A 392 -13.94 3.11 -29.65
C ARG A 392 -14.74 1.82 -29.57
N LEU A 393 -16.05 1.91 -29.28
CA LEU A 393 -16.94 0.75 -29.32
C LEU A 393 -17.07 0.24 -30.75
N ILE A 394 -17.28 1.14 -31.72
CA ILE A 394 -17.40 0.82 -33.14
C ILE A 394 -16.09 0.22 -33.68
N GLU A 395 -14.94 0.78 -33.34
CA GLU A 395 -13.62 0.25 -33.69
C GLU A 395 -13.39 -1.17 -33.14
N ALA A 396 -13.94 -1.47 -31.95
CA ALA A 396 -13.90 -2.81 -31.38
C ALA A 396 -14.90 -3.79 -32.00
N GLY A 397 -15.74 -3.33 -32.92
CA GLY A 397 -16.80 -4.13 -33.58
C GLY A 397 -18.09 -4.24 -32.76
N LEU A 398 -18.32 -3.31 -31.83
CA LEU A 398 -19.51 -3.26 -30.98
C LEU A 398 -20.41 -2.09 -31.38
N ASN A 399 -21.73 -2.35 -31.46
CA ASN A 399 -22.69 -1.30 -31.75
C ASN A 399 -23.14 -0.60 -30.46
N PRO A 400 -22.88 0.72 -30.28
CA PRO A 400 -23.26 1.47 -29.08
C PRO A 400 -24.76 1.46 -28.77
N ASN A 401 -25.60 1.25 -29.78
CA ASN A 401 -27.05 1.24 -29.63
C ASN A 401 -27.61 -0.10 -29.14
N ASP A 402 -26.83 -1.16 -29.18
CA ASP A 402 -27.27 -2.48 -28.71
C ASP A 402 -27.48 -2.48 -27.19
N LEU A 403 -28.57 -3.09 -26.77
CA LEU A 403 -28.91 -3.19 -25.35
C LEU A 403 -27.79 -3.86 -24.54
N ALA A 404 -27.21 -4.95 -25.06
CA ALA A 404 -26.13 -5.67 -24.42
C ALA A 404 -24.87 -4.77 -24.24
N VAL A 405 -24.50 -3.97 -25.24
CA VAL A 405 -23.38 -3.04 -25.18
C VAL A 405 -23.64 -1.94 -24.15
N ARG A 406 -24.85 -1.39 -24.09
CA ARG A 406 -25.23 -0.42 -23.05
C ARG A 406 -25.20 -1.01 -21.67
N GLN A 407 -25.62 -2.26 -21.48
CA GLN A 407 -25.51 -2.98 -20.22
C GLN A 407 -24.03 -3.20 -19.82
N LEU A 408 -23.18 -3.58 -20.77
CA LEU A 408 -21.74 -3.70 -20.55
C LEU A 408 -21.15 -2.37 -20.06
N MET A 409 -21.44 -1.26 -20.73
CA MET A 409 -20.95 0.06 -20.34
C MET A 409 -21.45 0.47 -18.95
N HIS A 410 -22.72 0.22 -18.67
CA HIS A 410 -23.32 0.52 -17.38
C HIS A 410 -22.66 -0.27 -16.23
N LEU A 411 -22.50 -1.59 -16.38
CA LEU A 411 -21.84 -2.44 -15.37
C LEU A 411 -20.36 -2.08 -15.22
N THR A 412 -19.66 -1.83 -16.34
CA THR A 412 -18.27 -1.37 -16.33
C THR A 412 -18.12 -0.10 -15.50
N SER A 413 -18.99 0.90 -15.73
CA SER A 413 -18.94 2.16 -14.98
C SER A 413 -19.23 1.98 -13.48
N GLN A 414 -20.09 1.03 -13.12
CA GLN A 414 -20.46 0.76 -11.74
C GLN A 414 -19.39 0.01 -10.95
N VAL A 415 -18.61 -0.86 -11.61
CA VAL A 415 -17.60 -1.70 -10.95
C VAL A 415 -16.25 -0.99 -10.80
N LEU A 416 -16.01 0.09 -11.57
CA LEU A 416 -14.76 0.86 -11.47
C LEU A 416 -14.49 1.30 -10.04
N GLY A 417 -13.25 1.05 -9.57
CA GLY A 417 -12.82 1.36 -8.21
C GLY A 417 -13.21 0.30 -7.16
N PHE A 418 -14.04 -0.67 -7.48
CA PHE A 418 -14.32 -1.78 -6.56
C PHE A 418 -13.06 -2.63 -6.34
N PRO A 419 -12.87 -3.21 -5.15
CA PRO A 419 -11.85 -4.23 -4.92
C PRO A 419 -12.06 -5.42 -5.88
N ARG A 420 -10.98 -5.87 -6.51
CA ARG A 420 -11.00 -7.04 -7.39
C ARG A 420 -10.39 -8.26 -6.73
N HIS A 421 -9.20 -8.14 -6.20
CA HIS A 421 -8.52 -9.17 -5.41
C HIS A 421 -7.38 -8.56 -4.59
N LEU A 422 -6.94 -9.29 -3.55
CA LEU A 422 -5.69 -9.01 -2.86
C LEU A 422 -4.53 -9.66 -3.61
N SER A 423 -3.47 -8.88 -3.80
CA SER A 423 -2.18 -9.32 -4.31
C SER A 423 -1.10 -9.08 -3.26
N GLN A 424 0.07 -9.66 -3.41
CA GLN A 424 1.20 -9.30 -2.55
C GLN A 424 1.81 -7.96 -2.98
N HIS A 425 2.26 -7.16 -2.03
CA HIS A 425 3.11 -5.99 -2.28
C HIS A 425 4.48 -6.42 -2.82
N THR A 426 5.10 -5.57 -3.62
CA THR A 426 6.38 -5.90 -4.29
C THR A 426 7.52 -6.16 -3.33
N GLY A 427 7.52 -5.61 -2.12
CA GLY A 427 8.61 -5.75 -1.17
C GLY A 427 8.30 -5.42 0.28
N GLY A 428 7.12 -4.84 0.58
CA GLY A 428 6.78 -4.41 1.93
C GLY A 428 6.64 -5.57 2.90
N PHE A 429 7.49 -5.61 3.92
CA PHE A 429 7.45 -6.54 5.03
C PHE A 429 6.95 -5.87 6.29
N VAL A 430 6.02 -6.51 6.98
CA VAL A 430 5.61 -6.16 8.34
C VAL A 430 6.27 -7.12 9.32
N LEU A 431 6.88 -6.56 10.36
CA LEU A 431 7.56 -7.28 11.42
C LEU A 431 6.96 -6.87 12.75
N THR A 432 6.63 -7.82 13.63
CA THR A 432 6.04 -7.53 14.94
C THR A 432 6.81 -8.22 16.07
N ARG A 433 6.78 -7.62 17.25
CA ARG A 433 7.30 -8.27 18.46
C ARG A 433 6.42 -9.42 18.90
N ASP A 434 5.11 -9.20 18.92
CA ASP A 434 4.12 -10.21 19.25
C ASP A 434 3.64 -10.96 17.98
N LEU A 435 2.78 -11.96 18.14
CA LEU A 435 2.25 -12.75 17.03
C LEU A 435 1.43 -11.86 16.07
N LEU A 436 1.93 -11.67 14.87
CA LEU A 436 1.28 -10.89 13.81
C LEU A 436 -0.09 -11.47 13.43
N CYS A 437 -0.23 -12.81 13.46
CA CYS A 437 -1.51 -13.49 13.20
C CYS A 437 -2.61 -13.16 14.21
N ARG A 438 -2.30 -12.55 15.35
CA ARG A 438 -3.31 -12.04 16.30
C ARG A 438 -3.67 -10.57 16.06
N MET A 439 -2.98 -9.91 15.16
CA MET A 439 -3.25 -8.53 14.75
C MET A 439 -3.98 -8.46 13.42
N VAL A 440 -3.62 -9.32 12.49
CA VAL A 440 -4.18 -9.39 11.14
C VAL A 440 -4.10 -10.82 10.62
N PRO A 441 -5.09 -11.32 9.84
CA PRO A 441 -4.99 -12.62 9.22
C PRO A 441 -3.80 -12.73 8.24
N ILE A 442 -3.13 -13.88 8.28
CA ILE A 442 -2.01 -14.21 7.39
C ILE A 442 -2.43 -15.36 6.48
N GLU A 443 -2.10 -15.27 5.20
CA GLU A 443 -2.34 -16.35 4.22
C GLU A 443 -1.07 -16.69 3.44
N ASN A 444 -1.06 -17.85 2.78
CA ASN A 444 0.00 -18.23 1.85
C ASN A 444 -0.02 -17.29 0.64
N ALA A 445 1.15 -16.85 0.18
CA ALA A 445 1.28 -16.12 -1.07
C ALA A 445 1.14 -17.06 -2.28
N SER A 446 1.01 -16.48 -3.48
CA SER A 446 1.07 -17.28 -4.73
C SER A 446 2.48 -17.78 -5.03
N MET A 447 3.51 -17.11 -4.54
CA MET A 447 4.89 -17.58 -4.59
C MET A 447 5.15 -18.53 -3.41
N PRO A 448 5.89 -19.62 -3.63
CA PRO A 448 6.23 -20.56 -2.55
C PRO A 448 7.02 -19.84 -1.44
N ASP A 449 6.95 -20.39 -0.25
CA ASP A 449 7.70 -19.95 0.93
C ASP A 449 7.49 -18.48 1.36
N ARG A 450 6.38 -17.88 0.95
CA ARG A 450 5.98 -16.52 1.36
C ARG A 450 4.59 -16.50 1.96
N THR A 451 4.40 -15.58 2.91
CA THR A 451 3.11 -15.29 3.53
C THR A 451 2.75 -13.82 3.35
N VAL A 452 1.45 -13.54 3.31
CA VAL A 452 0.90 -12.20 3.08
C VAL A 452 -0.14 -11.90 4.15
N ILE A 453 -0.11 -10.72 4.75
CA ILE A 453 -1.20 -10.23 5.61
C ILE A 453 -2.38 -9.76 4.76
N GLN A 454 -3.57 -9.71 5.34
CA GLN A 454 -4.79 -9.27 4.62
C GLN A 454 -5.04 -7.75 4.69
N TRP A 455 -4.07 -6.95 5.12
CA TRP A 455 -4.08 -5.49 5.04
C TRP A 455 -3.19 -5.00 3.91
N ASP A 456 -3.63 -3.95 3.24
CA ASP A 456 -2.81 -3.26 2.23
C ASP A 456 -1.98 -2.13 2.88
N LYS A 457 -1.18 -1.43 2.06
CA LYS A 457 -0.29 -0.38 2.56
C LYS A 457 -1.04 0.81 3.21
N ASP A 458 -2.22 1.15 2.68
CA ASP A 458 -2.99 2.29 3.19
C ASP A 458 -3.59 1.93 4.57
N ASP A 459 -3.99 0.65 4.77
CA ASP A 459 -4.39 0.11 6.08
C ASP A 459 -3.24 0.16 7.09
N LEU A 460 -2.00 -0.15 6.66
CA LEU A 460 -0.83 -0.08 7.55
C LEU A 460 -0.54 1.35 8.01
N ASP A 461 -0.65 2.31 7.10
CA ASP A 461 -0.46 3.73 7.42
C ASP A 461 -1.52 4.20 8.45
N ASP A 462 -2.80 3.84 8.24
CA ASP A 462 -3.89 4.16 9.17
C ASP A 462 -3.72 3.50 10.55
N MET A 463 -3.14 2.30 10.61
CA MET A 463 -2.89 1.56 11.83
C MET A 463 -1.55 1.90 12.50
N GLY A 464 -0.73 2.74 11.88
CA GLY A 464 0.59 3.12 12.37
C GLY A 464 1.61 1.98 12.39
N LEU A 465 1.45 0.97 11.51
CA LEU A 465 2.38 -0.15 11.41
C LEU A 465 3.58 0.25 10.54
N LEU A 466 4.77 -0.08 11.03
CA LEU A 466 6.00 0.09 10.28
C LEU A 466 6.19 -1.06 9.29
N LYS A 467 6.53 -0.73 8.06
CA LYS A 467 6.94 -1.69 7.03
C LYS A 467 8.38 -1.43 6.60
N VAL A 468 9.09 -2.48 6.23
CA VAL A 468 10.40 -2.40 5.57
C VAL A 468 10.23 -2.86 4.13
N ASP A 469 10.56 -2.00 3.18
CA ASP A 469 10.43 -2.32 1.75
C ASP A 469 11.71 -2.96 1.22
N CYS A 470 11.69 -4.31 1.08
CA CYS A 470 12.74 -5.09 0.43
C CYS A 470 12.43 -5.20 -1.06
N LEU A 471 12.88 -4.24 -1.85
CA LEU A 471 12.59 -4.15 -3.28
C LEU A 471 13.66 -4.86 -4.12
N ALA A 472 13.42 -5.02 -5.42
CA ALA A 472 14.37 -5.62 -6.35
C ALA A 472 14.72 -4.64 -7.47
N LEU A 473 16.01 -4.48 -7.75
CA LEU A 473 16.51 -3.68 -8.85
C LEU A 473 17.47 -4.49 -9.71
N GLY A 474 17.07 -4.80 -10.94
CA GLY A 474 17.87 -5.59 -11.88
C GLY A 474 19.21 -4.94 -12.21
N MET A 475 19.29 -3.60 -12.17
CA MET A 475 20.54 -2.88 -12.40
C MET A 475 21.61 -3.19 -11.34
N LEU A 476 21.24 -3.41 -10.08
CA LEU A 476 22.21 -3.83 -9.05
C LEU A 476 22.81 -5.20 -9.38
N THR A 477 22.01 -6.14 -9.90
CA THR A 477 22.54 -7.42 -10.40
C THR A 477 23.50 -7.22 -11.58
N ALA A 478 23.16 -6.35 -12.52
CA ALA A 478 24.04 -6.05 -13.66
C ALA A 478 25.38 -5.42 -13.20
N ILE A 479 25.31 -4.49 -12.24
CA ILE A 479 26.51 -3.85 -11.66
C ILE A 479 27.37 -4.89 -10.95
N ARG A 480 26.79 -5.76 -10.08
CA ARG A 480 27.56 -6.80 -9.41
C ARG A 480 28.30 -7.69 -10.41
N LYS A 481 27.58 -8.21 -11.42
CA LYS A 481 28.21 -9.04 -12.47
C LYS A 481 29.32 -8.31 -13.22
N ALA A 482 29.16 -7.01 -13.48
CA ALA A 482 30.21 -6.20 -14.10
C ALA A 482 31.42 -6.04 -13.19
N LEU A 483 31.21 -5.79 -11.89
CA LEU A 483 32.30 -5.67 -10.91
C LEU A 483 33.07 -6.99 -10.77
N ASP A 484 32.36 -8.15 -10.75
CA ASP A 484 32.98 -9.47 -10.72
C ASP A 484 33.87 -9.69 -11.97
N LEU A 485 33.36 -9.39 -13.17
CA LEU A 485 34.13 -9.51 -14.42
C LEU A 485 35.37 -8.60 -14.45
N ILE A 486 35.25 -7.38 -13.93
CA ILE A 486 36.38 -6.43 -13.81
C ILE A 486 37.40 -6.98 -12.81
N GLY A 487 36.93 -7.49 -11.66
CA GLY A 487 37.77 -8.09 -10.64
C GLY A 487 38.57 -9.28 -11.15
N ASP A 488 37.90 -10.19 -11.87
CA ASP A 488 38.53 -11.33 -12.52
C ASP A 488 39.62 -10.88 -13.52
N ALA A 489 39.35 -9.87 -14.34
CA ALA A 489 40.30 -9.33 -15.29
C ALA A 489 41.50 -8.62 -14.62
N LYS A 490 41.30 -8.02 -13.46
CA LYS A 490 42.34 -7.30 -12.68
C LYS A 490 43.05 -8.21 -11.67
N GLY A 491 42.55 -9.39 -11.40
CA GLY A 491 43.09 -10.34 -10.43
C GLY A 491 42.92 -9.96 -8.95
N HIS A 492 41.96 -9.06 -8.66
CA HIS A 492 41.57 -8.68 -7.30
C HIS A 492 40.09 -8.30 -7.23
N VAL A 493 39.49 -8.38 -6.06
CA VAL A 493 38.08 -7.96 -5.84
C VAL A 493 37.95 -6.47 -6.19
N PHE A 494 37.00 -6.17 -7.10
CA PHE A 494 36.68 -4.81 -7.53
C PHE A 494 35.30 -4.43 -7.03
N THR A 495 35.18 -3.32 -6.32
CA THR A 495 33.97 -2.88 -5.62
C THR A 495 33.42 -1.57 -6.16
N MET A 496 32.25 -1.15 -5.72
CA MET A 496 31.67 0.15 -6.08
C MET A 496 32.58 1.34 -5.74
N GLN A 497 33.35 1.23 -4.65
CA GLN A 497 34.30 2.28 -4.21
C GLN A 497 35.53 2.39 -5.11
N ASP A 498 35.85 1.34 -5.85
CA ASP A 498 37.00 1.34 -6.78
C ASP A 498 36.69 1.99 -8.13
N ILE A 499 35.42 2.34 -8.38
CA ILE A 499 35.00 3.03 -9.61
C ILE A 499 35.48 4.48 -9.54
N PRO A 500 36.27 4.96 -10.52
CA PRO A 500 36.72 6.35 -10.55
C PRO A 500 35.54 7.32 -10.60
N ALA A 501 35.55 8.32 -9.72
CA ALA A 501 34.54 9.36 -9.71
C ALA A 501 34.86 10.42 -10.77
N GLU A 502 33.83 11.02 -11.34
CA GLU A 502 33.90 12.19 -12.22
C GLU A 502 34.82 11.97 -13.45
N ASP A 503 34.77 10.79 -14.08
CA ASP A 503 35.55 10.47 -15.27
C ASP A 503 35.10 11.31 -16.48
N PRO A 504 36.01 12.15 -17.08
CA PRO A 504 35.66 13.06 -18.16
C PRO A 504 35.20 12.36 -19.45
N ASP A 505 35.80 11.20 -19.77
CA ASP A 505 35.49 10.46 -21.00
C ASP A 505 34.04 9.89 -20.92
N THR A 506 33.64 9.49 -19.74
CA THR A 506 32.22 9.07 -19.46
C THR A 506 31.28 10.25 -19.69
N TYR A 507 31.57 11.44 -19.18
CA TYR A 507 30.71 12.61 -19.40
C TYR A 507 30.70 13.09 -20.85
N ASP A 508 31.77 12.95 -21.57
CA ASP A 508 31.83 13.23 -23.00
C ASP A 508 30.95 12.25 -23.80
N MET A 509 30.99 10.96 -23.47
CA MET A 509 30.08 9.97 -24.04
C MET A 509 28.61 10.33 -23.75
N ILE A 510 28.28 10.65 -22.51
CA ILE A 510 26.94 11.06 -22.09
C ILE A 510 26.51 12.34 -22.82
N GLY A 511 27.41 13.33 -22.95
CA GLY A 511 27.16 14.59 -23.65
C GLY A 511 26.86 14.44 -25.15
N ARG A 512 27.28 13.33 -25.77
CA ARG A 512 26.91 12.95 -27.14
C ARG A 512 25.61 12.17 -27.22
N ALA A 513 24.93 11.91 -26.08
CA ALA A 513 23.76 11.07 -25.97
C ALA A 513 23.98 9.59 -26.39
N ASP A 514 25.23 9.10 -26.29
CA ASP A 514 25.56 7.70 -26.49
C ASP A 514 25.26 6.93 -25.18
N THR A 515 23.98 6.85 -24.80
CA THR A 515 23.52 6.38 -23.49
C THR A 515 22.50 5.25 -23.56
N VAL A 516 22.40 4.55 -24.70
CA VAL A 516 21.58 3.33 -24.80
C VAL A 516 22.15 2.26 -23.87
N GLY A 517 21.33 1.74 -22.97
CA GLY A 517 21.75 0.80 -21.92
C GLY A 517 22.38 1.46 -20.68
N VAL A 518 22.49 2.79 -20.63
CA VAL A 518 22.91 3.51 -19.42
C VAL A 518 21.68 3.86 -18.58
N PHE A 519 21.65 3.32 -17.36
CA PHE A 519 20.47 3.41 -16.48
C PHE A 519 20.01 4.86 -16.25
N GLN A 520 18.71 5.07 -16.39
CA GLN A 520 17.98 6.34 -16.17
C GLN A 520 18.28 7.49 -17.14
N ILE A 521 19.18 7.36 -18.10
CA ILE A 521 19.48 8.40 -19.09
C ILE A 521 19.38 7.90 -20.55
N GLU A 522 18.61 6.83 -20.78
CA GLU A 522 18.42 6.18 -22.08
C GLU A 522 17.08 6.47 -22.76
N SER A 523 16.16 7.22 -22.09
CA SER A 523 14.89 7.56 -22.72
C SER A 523 15.07 8.60 -23.83
N ARG A 524 14.18 8.59 -24.85
CA ARG A 524 14.23 9.56 -25.97
C ARG A 524 14.28 11.01 -25.49
N ALA A 525 13.51 11.34 -24.44
CA ALA A 525 13.47 12.68 -23.88
C ALA A 525 14.80 13.07 -23.24
N GLN A 526 15.42 12.17 -22.47
CA GLN A 526 16.72 12.38 -21.84
C GLN A 526 17.84 12.47 -22.89
N MET A 527 17.90 11.51 -23.82
CA MET A 527 18.89 11.53 -24.91
C MET A 527 18.81 12.79 -25.79
N SER A 528 17.61 13.36 -25.97
CA SER A 528 17.45 14.62 -26.71
C SER A 528 17.93 15.84 -25.92
N MET A 529 17.99 15.75 -24.60
CA MET A 529 18.41 16.83 -23.71
C MET A 529 19.92 16.83 -23.45
N LEU A 530 20.55 15.67 -23.35
CA LEU A 530 21.97 15.52 -23.00
C LEU A 530 22.92 16.38 -23.85
N PRO A 531 22.83 16.45 -25.22
CA PRO A 531 23.71 17.31 -26.02
C PRO A 531 23.52 18.81 -25.78
N ARG A 532 22.34 19.21 -25.31
CA ARG A 532 22.00 20.61 -24.99
C ARG A 532 22.49 20.98 -23.61
N MET A 533 22.45 20.03 -22.66
CA MET A 533 22.85 20.21 -21.29
C MET A 533 24.35 20.07 -21.08
N LYS A 534 25.00 19.15 -21.80
CA LYS A 534 26.44 18.82 -21.71
C LYS A 534 26.85 18.60 -20.24
N PRO A 535 26.48 17.47 -19.63
CA PRO A 535 26.88 17.16 -18.26
C PRO A 535 28.39 17.08 -18.11
N ARG A 536 28.91 17.57 -16.99
CA ARG A 536 30.37 17.59 -16.68
C ARG A 536 30.66 17.00 -15.31
N CYS A 537 29.63 16.77 -14.49
CA CYS A 537 29.72 16.19 -13.16
C CYS A 537 28.43 15.42 -12.85
N PHE A 538 28.50 14.60 -11.82
CA PHE A 538 27.35 13.79 -11.41
C PHE A 538 26.09 14.63 -11.09
N TYR A 539 26.26 15.80 -10.48
CA TYR A 539 25.12 16.66 -10.15
C TYR A 539 24.38 17.17 -11.38
N ASP A 540 25.04 17.34 -12.51
CA ASP A 540 24.38 17.68 -13.77
C ASP A 540 23.42 16.58 -14.22
N LEU A 541 23.77 15.30 -14.02
CA LEU A 541 22.88 14.17 -14.29
C LEU A 541 21.71 14.13 -13.32
N VAL A 542 21.92 14.47 -12.04
CA VAL A 542 20.84 14.60 -11.06
C VAL A 542 19.81 15.64 -11.51
N ILE A 543 20.28 16.79 -12.02
CA ILE A 543 19.41 17.82 -12.59
C ILE A 543 18.67 17.30 -13.82
N GLU A 544 19.37 16.62 -14.74
CA GLU A 544 18.76 16.08 -15.95
C GLU A 544 17.62 15.12 -15.64
N VAL A 545 17.86 14.14 -14.77
CA VAL A 545 16.84 13.18 -14.35
C VAL A 545 15.67 13.87 -13.64
N ALA A 546 15.91 14.95 -12.91
CA ALA A 546 14.87 15.69 -12.21
C ALA A 546 14.04 16.58 -13.15
N ILE A 547 14.65 17.25 -14.12
CA ILE A 547 13.97 18.23 -14.98
C ILE A 547 13.23 17.57 -16.15
N VAL A 548 13.70 16.40 -16.63
CA VAL A 548 13.03 15.62 -17.67
C VAL A 548 11.91 14.74 -17.06
N ARG A 549 10.94 15.40 -16.44
CA ARG A 549 9.74 14.79 -15.89
C ARG A 549 8.51 15.56 -16.33
N PRO A 550 7.32 14.93 -16.40
CA PRO A 550 6.09 15.60 -16.83
C PRO A 550 5.82 16.91 -16.08
N GLY A 551 6.00 16.93 -14.75
CA GLY A 551 5.79 18.11 -13.92
C GLY A 551 6.68 19.30 -14.29
N PRO A 552 8.02 19.21 -14.19
CA PRO A 552 8.93 20.28 -14.58
C PRO A 552 8.80 20.71 -16.04
N ILE A 553 8.49 19.77 -16.96
CA ILE A 553 8.24 20.10 -18.37
C ILE A 553 6.97 20.96 -18.50
N GLN A 554 5.86 20.56 -17.86
CA GLN A 554 4.60 21.31 -17.87
C GLN A 554 4.71 22.65 -17.13
N GLY A 555 5.52 22.71 -16.06
CA GLY A 555 5.82 23.95 -15.31
C GLY A 555 6.77 24.90 -16.02
N GLY A 556 7.21 24.59 -17.25
CA GLY A 556 8.07 25.48 -18.05
C GLY A 556 9.51 25.64 -17.55
N MET A 557 10.02 24.74 -16.69
CA MET A 557 11.33 24.86 -16.03
C MET A 557 12.51 24.54 -16.95
N VAL A 558 12.29 23.72 -17.98
CA VAL A 558 13.35 23.22 -18.88
C VAL A 558 14.01 24.35 -19.67
N HIS A 559 13.24 25.22 -20.27
CA HIS A 559 13.77 26.27 -21.16
C HIS A 559 14.61 27.32 -20.41
N PRO A 560 14.15 27.91 -19.28
CA PRO A 560 14.96 28.84 -18.51
C PRO A 560 16.28 28.22 -18.02
N TYR A 561 16.24 26.98 -17.52
CA TYR A 561 17.45 26.30 -17.08
C TYR A 561 18.47 26.14 -18.20
N LEU A 562 18.05 25.61 -19.38
CA LEU A 562 18.95 25.39 -20.51
C LEU A 562 19.54 26.71 -21.06
N ARG A 563 18.73 27.76 -21.18
CA ARG A 563 19.19 29.07 -21.64
C ARG A 563 20.25 29.67 -20.72
N ARG A 564 20.03 29.58 -19.38
CA ARG A 564 21.00 30.06 -18.38
C ARG A 564 22.29 29.22 -18.40
N ARG A 565 22.15 27.89 -18.51
CA ARG A 565 23.30 27.00 -18.61
C ARG A 565 24.15 27.25 -19.88
N GLN A 566 23.53 27.60 -20.98
CA GLN A 566 24.19 27.93 -22.23
C GLN A 566 24.71 29.38 -22.29
N GLY A 567 24.47 30.18 -21.25
CA GLY A 567 24.87 31.60 -21.22
C GLY A 567 24.01 32.53 -22.09
N LEU A 568 22.87 32.04 -22.59
CA LEU A 568 21.94 32.82 -23.43
C LEU A 568 20.99 33.71 -22.58
N GLU A 569 20.95 33.50 -21.29
CA GLU A 569 20.16 34.25 -20.32
C GLU A 569 20.98 34.44 -19.05
N PRO A 570 21.02 35.66 -18.46
CA PRO A 570 21.71 35.87 -17.19
C PRO A 570 21.00 35.14 -16.05
N VAL A 571 21.79 34.61 -15.10
CA VAL A 571 21.25 34.00 -13.88
C VAL A 571 20.92 35.14 -12.91
N VAL A 572 19.66 35.31 -12.61
CA VAL A 572 19.16 36.31 -11.66
C VAL A 572 18.52 35.62 -10.48
N TYR A 573 18.84 36.06 -9.27
CA TYR A 573 18.24 35.58 -8.03
C TYR A 573 17.39 36.68 -7.42
N PRO A 574 16.17 36.39 -6.96
CA PRO A 574 15.27 37.39 -6.39
C PRO A 574 15.77 37.99 -5.06
N SER A 575 16.62 37.24 -4.35
CA SER A 575 17.32 37.69 -3.14
C SER A 575 18.58 36.85 -2.90
N GLU A 576 19.55 37.37 -2.14
CA GLU A 576 20.74 36.61 -1.76
C GLU A 576 20.41 35.36 -0.92
N VAL A 577 19.36 35.43 -0.11
CA VAL A 577 18.88 34.29 0.67
C VAL A 577 18.41 33.14 -0.23
N LEU A 578 17.72 33.45 -1.32
CA LEU A 578 17.26 32.43 -2.29
C LEU A 578 18.36 31.93 -3.22
N LYS A 579 19.46 32.66 -3.34
CA LYS A 579 20.64 32.21 -4.09
C LYS A 579 21.28 30.96 -3.45
N GLU A 580 21.25 30.84 -2.12
CA GLU A 580 21.72 29.65 -1.43
C GLU A 580 20.91 28.40 -1.83
N ALA A 581 19.58 28.52 -1.90
CA ALA A 581 18.69 27.43 -2.27
C ALA A 581 18.71 27.10 -3.78
N LEU A 582 18.86 28.12 -4.65
CA LEU A 582 18.68 27.97 -6.10
C LEU A 582 19.98 28.06 -6.91
N GLY A 583 21.11 28.31 -6.28
CA GLY A 583 22.38 28.52 -6.96
C GLY A 583 22.81 27.34 -7.85
N ARG A 584 22.68 26.13 -7.35
CA ARG A 584 23.02 24.89 -8.07
C ARG A 584 22.14 24.63 -9.30
N THR A 585 20.95 25.18 -9.34
CA THR A 585 19.98 25.02 -10.44
C THR A 585 19.78 26.30 -11.24
N LEU A 586 20.75 27.22 -11.19
CA LEU A 586 20.76 28.48 -11.94
C LEU A 586 19.49 29.32 -11.75
N GLY A 587 18.97 29.34 -10.52
CA GLY A 587 17.79 30.11 -10.16
C GLY A 587 16.46 29.48 -10.55
N VAL A 588 16.43 28.20 -10.95
CA VAL A 588 15.20 27.46 -11.29
C VAL A 588 14.91 26.42 -10.22
N PRO A 589 13.74 26.43 -9.58
CA PRO A 589 13.38 25.41 -8.60
C PRO A 589 12.98 24.10 -9.30
N ILE A 590 13.92 23.18 -9.40
CA ILE A 590 13.78 21.89 -10.10
C ILE A 590 13.36 20.79 -9.11
N PHE A 591 13.78 20.90 -7.85
CA PHE A 591 13.56 19.91 -6.82
C PHE A 591 12.46 20.34 -5.85
N GLN A 592 11.69 19.37 -5.34
CA GLN A 592 10.68 19.63 -4.32
C GLN A 592 11.29 20.23 -3.04
N GLU A 593 12.51 19.83 -2.71
CA GLU A 593 13.29 20.36 -1.60
C GLU A 593 13.55 21.86 -1.76
N GLN A 594 13.84 22.31 -2.98
CA GLN A 594 14.03 23.74 -3.26
C GLN A 594 12.72 24.53 -3.06
N VAL A 595 11.57 23.94 -3.43
CA VAL A 595 10.27 24.53 -3.13
C VAL A 595 10.04 24.64 -1.63
N MET A 596 10.40 23.62 -0.84
CA MET A 596 10.34 23.67 0.62
C MET A 596 11.26 24.76 1.17
N GLN A 597 12.50 24.85 0.70
CA GLN A 597 13.45 25.89 1.09
C GLN A 597 12.95 27.31 0.74
N ILE A 598 12.39 27.50 -0.46
CA ILE A 598 11.76 28.76 -0.84
C ILE A 598 10.62 29.12 0.11
N ALA A 599 9.74 28.17 0.43
CA ALA A 599 8.64 28.39 1.37
C ALA A 599 9.14 28.79 2.77
N MET A 600 10.20 28.16 3.26
CA MET A 600 10.81 28.49 4.55
C MET A 600 11.52 29.85 4.52
N LEU A 601 12.37 30.08 3.55
CA LEU A 601 13.23 31.28 3.47
C LEU A 601 12.46 32.54 3.02
N ALA A 602 11.61 32.41 1.99
CA ALA A 602 10.90 33.53 1.41
C ALA A 602 9.50 33.77 1.99
N ALA A 603 8.83 32.74 2.52
CA ALA A 603 7.48 32.89 3.08
C ALA A 603 7.40 32.61 4.60
N GLY A 604 8.49 32.14 5.24
CA GLY A 604 8.57 31.90 6.69
C GLY A 604 7.82 30.67 7.16
N PHE A 605 7.68 29.68 6.33
CA PHE A 605 7.11 28.41 6.73
C PHE A 605 8.02 27.71 7.75
N THR A 606 7.40 26.98 8.69
CA THR A 606 8.13 25.97 9.46
C THR A 606 8.49 24.79 8.55
N ALA A 607 9.45 23.96 8.96
CA ALA A 607 9.82 22.75 8.21
C ALA A 607 8.61 21.81 7.98
N GLY A 608 7.74 21.64 9.00
CA GLY A 608 6.52 20.86 8.88
C GLY A 608 5.49 21.45 7.93
N GLN A 609 5.32 22.77 7.91
CA GLN A 609 4.45 23.46 6.93
C GLN A 609 4.99 23.30 5.51
N ALA A 610 6.30 23.37 5.32
CA ALA A 610 6.95 23.16 4.03
C ALA A 610 6.77 21.72 3.52
N ASP A 611 6.87 20.70 4.39
CA ASP A 611 6.54 19.33 4.02
C ASP A 611 5.04 19.15 3.73
N GLY A 612 4.18 19.82 4.48
CA GLY A 612 2.74 19.87 4.18
C GLY A 612 2.43 20.40 2.77
N LEU A 613 3.12 21.48 2.35
CA LEU A 613 3.04 22.01 0.98
C LEU A 613 3.50 20.96 -0.04
N ARG A 614 4.64 20.29 0.17
CA ARG A 614 5.16 19.24 -0.71
C ARG A 614 4.15 18.10 -0.91
N ARG A 615 3.53 17.64 0.17
CA ARG A 615 2.49 16.60 0.11
C ARG A 615 1.25 17.06 -0.64
N ALA A 616 0.83 18.31 -0.42
CA ALA A 616 -0.28 18.89 -1.15
C ALA A 616 0.01 18.98 -2.65
N MET A 617 1.26 19.30 -3.06
CA MET A 617 1.70 19.29 -4.46
C MET A 617 1.57 17.90 -5.09
N ALA A 618 2.02 16.84 -4.41
CA ALA A 618 1.95 15.47 -4.91
C ALA A 618 0.51 14.92 -5.02
N ALA A 619 -0.42 15.43 -4.24
CA ALA A 619 -1.79 14.91 -4.12
C ALA A 619 -2.88 15.85 -4.70
N TRP A 620 -2.53 17.06 -5.15
CA TRP A 620 -3.51 18.11 -5.43
C TRP A 620 -4.55 17.73 -6.51
N LYS A 621 -4.17 16.96 -7.53
CA LYS A 621 -5.07 16.47 -8.58
C LYS A 621 -6.11 15.45 -8.08
N ARG A 622 -5.83 14.80 -6.93
CA ARG A 622 -6.69 13.73 -6.37
C ARG A 622 -7.45 14.16 -5.13
N LYS A 623 -6.81 14.92 -4.22
CA LYS A 623 -7.35 15.24 -2.89
C LYS A 623 -7.67 16.75 -2.69
N GLY A 624 -7.22 17.64 -3.59
CA GLY A 624 -7.32 19.10 -3.39
C GLY A 624 -6.37 19.57 -2.26
N GLY A 625 -6.62 20.75 -1.71
CA GLY A 625 -5.92 21.25 -0.50
C GLY A 625 -4.68 22.11 -0.78
N LEU A 626 -4.22 22.23 -2.03
CA LEU A 626 -3.08 23.09 -2.38
C LEU A 626 -3.37 24.57 -2.10
N HIS A 627 -4.61 25.03 -2.29
CA HIS A 627 -5.00 26.44 -2.12
C HIS A 627 -4.64 27.02 -0.74
N LYS A 628 -4.81 26.22 0.32
CA LYS A 628 -4.47 26.66 1.69
C LYS A 628 -2.98 27.03 1.83
N TYR A 629 -2.11 26.24 1.23
CA TYR A 629 -0.67 26.48 1.26
C TYR A 629 -0.25 27.56 0.26
N GLU A 630 -0.95 27.68 -0.88
CA GLU A 630 -0.73 28.74 -1.87
C GLU A 630 -1.02 30.11 -1.27
N ASP A 631 -2.13 30.27 -0.56
CA ASP A 631 -2.48 31.52 0.13
C ASP A 631 -1.45 31.90 1.19
N LEU A 632 -1.01 30.93 2.01
CA LEU A 632 0.03 31.15 3.01
C LEU A 632 1.37 31.56 2.37
N LEU A 633 1.74 30.91 1.27
CA LEU A 633 2.98 31.19 0.52
C LEU A 633 2.94 32.61 -0.05
N VAL A 634 1.86 32.97 -0.74
CA VAL A 634 1.66 34.29 -1.36
C VAL A 634 1.72 35.39 -0.31
N ASN A 635 1.00 35.22 0.80
CA ASN A 635 0.97 36.21 1.87
C ASN A 635 2.34 36.37 2.56
N GLY A 636 2.97 35.25 2.92
CA GLY A 636 4.29 35.26 3.56
C GLY A 636 5.39 35.87 2.68
N MET A 637 5.35 35.65 1.35
CA MET A 637 6.28 36.28 0.41
C MET A 637 6.02 37.78 0.25
N ARG A 638 4.75 38.21 0.19
CA ARG A 638 4.38 39.65 0.14
C ARG A 638 4.84 40.40 1.38
N GLU A 639 4.64 39.82 2.56
CA GLU A 639 5.10 40.40 3.83
C GLU A 639 6.61 40.62 3.88
N ARG A 640 7.36 39.79 3.14
CA ARG A 640 8.83 39.86 3.04
C ARG A 640 9.32 40.67 1.84
N GLY A 641 8.42 41.36 1.11
CA GLY A 641 8.76 42.31 0.09
C GLY A 641 9.11 41.74 -1.29
N TYR A 642 8.74 40.47 -1.58
CA TYR A 642 8.91 39.92 -2.92
C TYR A 642 7.88 40.50 -3.89
N ASP A 643 8.27 40.73 -5.14
CA ASP A 643 7.39 41.26 -6.16
C ASP A 643 6.33 40.25 -6.64
N SER A 644 5.20 40.77 -7.12
CA SER A 644 4.05 39.94 -7.50
C SER A 644 4.34 39.02 -8.70
N ALA A 645 5.21 39.43 -9.62
CA ALA A 645 5.56 38.61 -10.80
C ALA A 645 6.39 37.38 -10.38
N PHE A 646 7.32 37.58 -9.45
CA PHE A 646 8.10 36.46 -8.89
C PHE A 646 7.20 35.50 -8.11
N ILE A 647 6.30 36.01 -7.24
CA ILE A 647 5.36 35.19 -6.48
C ILE A 647 4.50 34.34 -7.42
N GLU A 648 3.94 34.94 -8.48
CA GLU A 648 3.13 34.23 -9.45
C GLU A 648 3.90 33.16 -10.21
N SER A 649 5.16 33.46 -10.58
CA SER A 649 6.06 32.48 -11.23
C SER A 649 6.32 31.27 -10.34
N ILE A 650 6.57 31.48 -9.04
CA ILE A 650 6.77 30.39 -8.08
C ILE A 650 5.48 29.56 -7.92
N CYS A 651 4.32 30.20 -7.78
CA CYS A 651 3.04 29.50 -7.68
C CYS A 651 2.74 28.65 -8.93
N GLN A 652 3.05 29.15 -10.13
CA GLN A 652 2.89 28.37 -11.36
C GLN A 652 3.85 27.17 -11.43
N GLN A 653 5.11 27.36 -11.04
CA GLN A 653 6.09 26.28 -10.99
C GLN A 653 5.70 25.20 -9.98
N ILE A 654 5.18 25.57 -8.82
CA ILE A 654 4.66 24.63 -7.80
C ILE A 654 3.52 23.77 -8.35
N LYS A 655 2.63 24.36 -9.15
CA LYS A 655 1.54 23.60 -9.82
C LYS A 655 2.05 22.61 -10.87
N GLY A 656 3.27 22.77 -11.34
CA GLY A 656 3.95 21.84 -12.26
C GLY A 656 4.49 20.57 -11.59
N PHE A 657 4.69 20.56 -10.27
CA PHE A 657 5.13 19.39 -9.52
C PHE A 657 3.95 18.45 -9.23
#